data_d0e61e44dc5a71d4028998fea8363097
#
_entry.id   d0e61e44dc5a71d4028998fea8363097
#
_cell.length_a   1.000
_cell.length_b   1.000
_cell.length_c   1.000
_cell.angle_alpha   90.00
_cell.angle_beta   90.00
_cell.angle_gamma   90.00
#
_symmetry.space_group_name_H-M   'P 1'
#
loop_
_entity.id
_entity.type
_entity.pdbx_description
1 polymer ?
#
loop_
_entity_poly.entity_id
_entity_poly.type
_entity_poly.pdbx_seq_one_letter_code
_entity_poly.pdbx_strand_id
1 'polypeptide(L)'
;DYKLYDWLVKNPSSTNYNESNSSFTSVCLYDILPMECYKPVSLQLNTIQEENYNAFKQSIEYLVDRNYKDAALCLTEIAPSLIVPQDIILCYFNMVSSFAMYDSEKADKYLTQYYNTVKEFIIPFIFKKSTEYERQRIWKSITLTLEQLSMKTALMYPESKAAINAYDIFQTIKNFETETTNYIRYANKNGEFDEFTQNSIQYYNQKRDSLYYGKTKGKYFADNLEQLELNKMLLNDKIRTNEILNGIYSYKTISRRLNRKASLIEYCVYIDIEGTERYAAFIINTENKSPTLIDICSINEASVLLSKDNNAINDTYSNNKLYSTFFRKLEPFLLHDTIIVCPVGILEAVNFDAIYHDGKRLMDKYTFYRAYSGHSFFKAVRNSHNGGNQATLYGGIAYSKEQIKEAEYADRHFRLSRGERSTRGSLQYLQYSSEEVANIRNIIEKKDIKAKILSGHRATESSFTELDGKAPTILHIATHGFFISDNEDLETHSFFNNLELYQDNKLLRTGLFLANSNETWNGNLPPTSSNDGILTAYEISKMDLSNVSLAVLSACETANGFVDNIEGTQGLQYAFRQAGAGSMLLSLWKIDDAVTYQFMDEFYSTLFAQNDMLKAYQSALKKIMDEYPEPYYWAGFILIYN
;
A
#
# COMPACT_ATOMS: atom_id res chain seq x y z
N ASP A 1 8.47 -31.29 3.63
CA ASP A 1 7.74 -30.20 4.27
C ASP A 1 8.68 -29.19 4.93
N TYR A 2 9.60 -29.64 5.75
CA TYR A 2 10.63 -28.79 6.37
C TYR A 2 11.66 -28.24 5.35
N LYS A 3 11.80 -28.85 4.20
CA LYS A 3 12.83 -28.53 3.19
C LYS A 3 12.45 -27.38 2.27
N LEU A 4 11.16 -27.22 1.91
CA LEU A 4 10.70 -26.06 1.17
C LEU A 4 10.92 -24.80 2.01
N TYR A 5 10.57 -24.88 3.28
CA TYR A 5 10.78 -23.85 4.27
C TYR A 5 12.26 -23.49 4.39
N ASP A 6 13.13 -24.47 4.64
CA ASP A 6 14.58 -24.29 4.78
C ASP A 6 15.23 -23.71 3.51
N TRP A 7 14.71 -24.08 2.35
CA TRP A 7 15.16 -23.55 1.07
C TRP A 7 14.67 -22.11 0.84
N LEU A 8 13.40 -21.83 1.06
CA LEU A 8 12.82 -20.48 0.92
C LEU A 8 13.42 -19.48 1.92
N VAL A 9 13.80 -19.95 3.12
CA VAL A 9 14.46 -19.14 4.15
C VAL A 9 15.94 -18.94 3.87
N LYS A 10 16.66 -19.97 3.42
CA LYS A 10 18.11 -19.92 3.16
C LYS A 10 18.48 -19.29 1.81
N ASN A 11 17.52 -19.21 0.88
CA ASN A 11 17.69 -18.55 -0.42
C ASN A 11 16.70 -17.40 -0.56
N PRO A 12 16.80 -16.37 0.30
CA PRO A 12 16.18 -15.10 -0.02
C PRO A 12 16.78 -14.66 -1.34
N SER A 13 15.93 -14.20 -2.26
CA SER A 13 16.40 -13.63 -3.51
C SER A 13 17.71 -12.90 -3.23
N SER A 14 18.80 -13.38 -3.80
CA SER A 14 20.11 -12.74 -3.66
C SER A 14 20.06 -11.42 -4.42
N THR A 15 19.33 -10.47 -3.87
CA THR A 15 19.35 -9.07 -4.27
C THR A 15 20.61 -8.39 -3.73
N ASN A 16 21.75 -9.00 -3.93
CA ASN A 16 22.98 -8.25 -4.14
C ASN A 16 23.07 -8.02 -5.64
N TYR A 17 22.21 -7.14 -6.14
CA TYR A 17 22.40 -6.51 -7.43
C TYR A 17 23.63 -5.61 -7.33
N ASN A 18 24.79 -6.12 -7.76
CA ASN A 18 25.84 -5.27 -8.25
C ASN A 18 25.34 -4.69 -9.59
N GLU A 19 25.15 -3.38 -9.63
CA GLU A 19 24.83 -2.57 -10.80
C GLU A 19 25.95 -2.63 -11.85
N SER A 20 26.15 -3.73 -12.52
CA SER A 20 27.00 -3.73 -13.71
C SER A 20 26.64 -4.88 -14.65
N ASN A 21 25.98 -4.50 -15.75
CA ASN A 21 25.91 -5.21 -17.02
C ASN A 21 25.43 -6.67 -17.01
N SER A 22 24.11 -6.88 -17.07
CA SER A 22 23.59 -8.06 -17.76
C SER A 22 22.32 -7.71 -18.53
N SER A 23 22.41 -7.82 -19.85
CA SER A 23 21.27 -7.82 -20.75
C SER A 23 20.38 -9.01 -20.42
N PHE A 24 19.19 -8.72 -19.86
CA PHE A 24 18.14 -9.72 -19.62
C PHE A 24 17.52 -10.15 -20.95
N THR A 25 18.18 -10.99 -21.67
CA THR A 25 17.56 -11.78 -22.74
C THR A 25 17.08 -13.08 -22.11
N SER A 26 15.77 -13.22 -21.96
CA SER A 26 15.05 -14.32 -21.31
C SER A 26 15.40 -14.49 -19.83
N VAL A 27 14.46 -14.14 -18.95
CA VAL A 27 14.52 -14.51 -17.53
C VAL A 27 14.32 -16.03 -17.45
N CYS A 28 15.40 -16.77 -17.67
CA CYS A 28 15.55 -18.08 -17.10
C CYS A 28 15.66 -17.87 -15.59
N LEU A 29 14.98 -18.63 -14.78
CA LEU A 29 15.19 -18.73 -13.33
C LEU A 29 16.68 -18.95 -12.95
N TYR A 30 17.51 -19.25 -13.91
CA TYR A 30 18.96 -19.31 -13.83
C TYR A 30 19.61 -18.03 -13.31
N ASP A 31 19.07 -16.87 -13.67
CA ASP A 31 19.60 -15.58 -13.20
C ASP A 31 19.02 -15.18 -11.84
N ILE A 32 17.91 -15.79 -11.44
CA ILE A 32 17.24 -15.53 -10.16
C ILE A 32 17.65 -16.54 -9.09
N LEU A 33 17.98 -17.79 -9.49
CA LEU A 33 18.38 -18.85 -8.58
C LEU A 33 19.75 -19.40 -9.05
N PRO A 34 20.83 -19.25 -8.27
CA PRO A 34 22.13 -19.81 -8.59
C PRO A 34 22.03 -21.32 -8.82
N MET A 35 22.78 -21.86 -9.80
CA MET A 35 22.84 -23.32 -10.10
C MET A 35 23.06 -24.20 -8.86
N GLU A 36 23.67 -23.65 -7.82
CA GLU A 36 23.89 -24.33 -6.54
C GLU A 36 22.59 -24.64 -5.79
N CYS A 37 21.50 -23.90 -6.06
CA CYS A 37 20.18 -24.16 -5.48
C CYS A 37 19.55 -25.46 -6.02
N TYR A 38 20.01 -25.97 -7.14
CA TYR A 38 19.55 -27.22 -7.74
C TYR A 38 20.37 -28.45 -7.30
N LYS A 39 21.39 -28.28 -6.46
CA LYS A 39 22.04 -29.45 -5.83
C LYS A 39 21.05 -30.08 -4.86
N PRO A 40 20.66 -31.34 -5.11
CA PRO A 40 19.86 -32.05 -4.13
C PRO A 40 20.65 -32.08 -2.82
N VAL A 41 20.08 -31.50 -1.76
CA VAL A 41 20.57 -31.76 -0.41
C VAL A 41 20.54 -33.28 -0.25
N SER A 42 21.66 -33.86 0.12
CA SER A 42 21.87 -35.32 0.19
C SER A 42 20.86 -36.01 1.11
N LEU A 43 19.75 -36.40 0.53
CA LEU A 43 18.74 -37.26 1.14
C LEU A 43 18.43 -38.33 0.14
N GLN A 44 18.20 -39.53 0.64
CA GLN A 44 17.83 -40.68 -0.17
C GLN A 44 16.67 -40.30 -1.12
N LEU A 45 17.05 -39.89 -2.33
CA LEU A 45 16.12 -39.56 -3.40
C LEU A 45 15.42 -40.83 -3.81
N ASN A 46 14.09 -40.84 -3.84
CA ASN A 46 13.35 -41.86 -4.56
C ASN A 46 13.73 -41.77 -6.05
N THR A 47 13.79 -42.91 -6.74
CA THR A 47 14.08 -42.98 -8.19
C THR A 47 13.28 -41.98 -9.03
N ILE A 48 12.03 -41.74 -8.64
CA ILE A 48 11.12 -40.80 -9.29
C ILE A 48 11.64 -39.34 -9.17
N GLN A 49 12.28 -38.98 -8.05
CA GLN A 49 12.84 -37.63 -7.86
C GLN A 49 14.09 -37.42 -8.71
N GLU A 50 14.89 -38.45 -8.93
CA GLU A 50 16.09 -38.40 -9.75
C GLU A 50 15.77 -38.27 -11.24
N GLU A 51 14.76 -39.02 -11.73
CA GLU A 51 14.27 -38.90 -13.10
C GLU A 51 13.70 -37.52 -13.39
N ASN A 52 12.87 -36.99 -12.50
CA ASN A 52 12.33 -35.61 -12.61
C ASN A 52 13.44 -34.57 -12.60
N TYR A 53 14.46 -34.75 -11.77
CA TYR A 53 15.60 -33.84 -11.71
C TYR A 53 16.38 -33.83 -13.05
N ASN A 54 16.66 -34.98 -13.64
CA ASN A 54 17.36 -35.10 -14.91
C ASN A 54 16.55 -34.49 -16.06
N ALA A 55 15.26 -34.75 -16.12
CA ALA A 55 14.36 -34.17 -17.11
C ALA A 55 14.24 -32.65 -16.94
N PHE A 56 14.16 -32.15 -15.69
CA PHE A 56 14.16 -30.74 -15.41
C PHE A 56 15.46 -30.08 -15.84
N LYS A 57 16.62 -30.67 -15.51
CA LYS A 57 17.93 -30.21 -15.95
C LYS A 57 18.03 -30.13 -17.48
N GLN A 58 17.57 -31.16 -18.18
CA GLN A 58 17.54 -31.20 -19.64
C GLN A 58 16.65 -30.06 -20.20
N SER A 59 15.52 -29.78 -19.57
CA SER A 59 14.66 -28.67 -19.99
C SER A 59 15.36 -27.31 -19.87
N ILE A 60 16.19 -27.11 -18.84
CA ILE A 60 17.00 -25.90 -18.68
C ILE A 60 18.06 -25.78 -19.77
N GLU A 61 18.73 -26.89 -20.12
CA GLU A 61 19.68 -26.92 -21.25
C GLU A 61 19.00 -26.50 -22.55
N TYR A 62 17.81 -27.01 -22.84
CA TYR A 62 17.00 -26.56 -23.99
C TYR A 62 16.62 -25.09 -23.93
N LEU A 63 16.32 -24.53 -22.74
CA LEU A 63 16.03 -23.11 -22.58
C LEU A 63 17.24 -22.23 -22.86
N VAL A 64 18.42 -22.63 -22.38
CA VAL A 64 19.70 -21.95 -22.66
C VAL A 64 19.96 -21.93 -24.16
N ASP A 65 19.70 -23.04 -24.86
CA ASP A 65 19.83 -23.15 -26.31
C ASP A 65 18.68 -22.51 -27.09
N ARG A 66 17.74 -21.85 -26.42
CA ARG A 66 16.52 -21.25 -27.00
C ARG A 66 15.63 -22.26 -27.72
N ASN A 67 15.73 -23.52 -27.39
CA ASN A 67 14.88 -24.57 -27.91
C ASN A 67 13.61 -24.70 -27.03
N TYR A 68 12.77 -23.68 -27.10
CA TYR A 68 11.57 -23.55 -26.26
C TYR A 68 10.58 -24.70 -26.43
N LYS A 69 10.51 -25.28 -27.64
CA LYS A 69 9.57 -26.36 -27.93
C LYS A 69 9.93 -27.65 -27.19
N ASP A 70 11.18 -28.06 -27.24
CA ASP A 70 11.65 -29.27 -26.57
C ASP A 70 11.70 -29.06 -25.06
N ALA A 71 12.07 -27.88 -24.59
CA ALA A 71 11.97 -27.51 -23.19
C ALA A 71 10.53 -27.67 -22.66
N ALA A 72 9.54 -27.12 -23.37
CA ALA A 72 8.13 -27.19 -22.97
C ALA A 72 7.60 -28.64 -22.98
N LEU A 73 8.00 -29.46 -23.95
CA LEU A 73 7.60 -30.88 -24.03
C LEU A 73 8.14 -31.64 -22.83
N CYS A 74 9.44 -31.50 -22.55
CA CYS A 74 10.10 -32.17 -21.43
C CYS A 74 9.43 -31.80 -20.09
N LEU A 75 9.15 -30.49 -19.85
CA LEU A 75 8.47 -30.02 -18.64
C LEU A 75 7.02 -30.53 -18.53
N THR A 76 6.32 -30.65 -19.67
CA THR A 76 4.94 -31.16 -19.70
C THR A 76 4.87 -32.64 -19.26
N GLU A 77 5.87 -33.41 -19.59
CA GLU A 77 5.94 -34.83 -19.22
C GLU A 77 6.16 -35.02 -17.71
N ILE A 78 6.98 -34.17 -17.10
CA ILE A 78 7.31 -34.30 -15.67
C ILE A 78 6.30 -33.61 -14.73
N ALA A 79 5.60 -32.59 -15.19
CA ALA A 79 4.70 -31.80 -14.35
C ALA A 79 3.69 -32.60 -13.52
N PRO A 80 3.03 -33.68 -14.07
CA PRO A 80 2.06 -34.48 -13.32
C PRO A 80 2.66 -35.31 -12.19
N SER A 81 3.97 -35.57 -12.22
CA SER A 81 4.66 -36.38 -11.22
C SER A 81 5.29 -35.56 -10.09
N LEU A 82 5.27 -34.22 -10.20
CA LEU A 82 5.87 -33.34 -9.21
C LEU A 82 4.99 -33.25 -7.96
N ILE A 83 5.61 -33.42 -6.80
CA ILE A 83 4.94 -33.36 -5.49
C ILE A 83 5.46 -32.18 -4.65
N VAL A 84 6.70 -31.78 -4.90
CA VAL A 84 7.37 -30.72 -4.13
C VAL A 84 6.95 -29.36 -4.68
N PRO A 85 6.41 -28.44 -3.84
CA PRO A 85 5.92 -27.14 -4.30
C PRO A 85 6.93 -26.31 -5.08
N GLN A 86 8.22 -26.36 -4.72
CA GLN A 86 9.28 -25.67 -5.47
C GLN A 86 9.39 -26.18 -6.90
N ASP A 87 9.43 -27.52 -7.06
CA ASP A 87 9.57 -28.15 -8.36
C ASP A 87 8.36 -27.83 -9.23
N ILE A 88 7.17 -27.79 -8.62
CA ILE A 88 5.92 -27.40 -9.28
C ILE A 88 6.00 -25.95 -9.77
N ILE A 89 6.43 -25.01 -8.91
CA ILE A 89 6.58 -23.58 -9.26
C ILE A 89 7.56 -23.44 -10.43
N LEU A 90 8.74 -24.03 -10.31
CA LEU A 90 9.80 -23.96 -11.32
C LEU A 90 9.37 -24.57 -12.64
N CYS A 91 8.70 -25.71 -12.58
CA CYS A 91 8.21 -26.38 -13.77
C CYS A 91 7.17 -25.52 -14.51
N TYR A 92 6.14 -25.04 -13.83
CA TYR A 92 5.12 -24.21 -14.45
C TYR A 92 5.68 -22.87 -14.96
N PHE A 93 6.58 -22.24 -14.22
CA PHE A 93 7.23 -21.01 -14.68
C PHE A 93 7.95 -21.23 -16.01
N ASN A 94 8.80 -22.26 -16.10
CA ASN A 94 9.54 -22.58 -17.33
C ASN A 94 8.61 -23.05 -18.45
N MET A 95 7.55 -23.79 -18.15
CA MET A 95 6.54 -24.18 -19.14
C MET A 95 5.84 -22.97 -19.74
N VAL A 96 5.31 -22.06 -18.91
CA VAL A 96 4.63 -20.85 -19.39
C VAL A 96 5.58 -19.98 -20.19
N SER A 97 6.81 -19.78 -19.69
CA SER A 97 7.85 -19.01 -20.40
C SER A 97 8.17 -19.63 -21.77
N SER A 98 8.28 -20.96 -21.85
CA SER A 98 8.55 -21.65 -23.10
C SER A 98 7.38 -21.55 -24.08
N PHE A 99 6.15 -21.86 -23.64
CA PHE A 99 4.96 -21.77 -24.48
C PHE A 99 4.68 -20.35 -24.95
N ALA A 100 4.94 -19.35 -24.10
CA ALA A 100 4.78 -17.95 -24.48
C ALA A 100 5.61 -17.53 -25.70
N MET A 101 6.64 -18.29 -26.05
CA MET A 101 7.47 -17.99 -27.23
C MET A 101 6.87 -18.50 -28.55
N TYR A 102 5.90 -19.44 -28.52
CA TYR A 102 5.38 -20.03 -29.76
C TYR A 102 3.92 -20.54 -29.72
N ASP A 103 3.29 -20.65 -28.54
CA ASP A 103 1.94 -21.22 -28.38
C ASP A 103 1.18 -20.50 -27.25
N SER A 104 0.46 -19.43 -27.59
CA SER A 104 -0.26 -18.60 -26.62
C SER A 104 -1.38 -19.34 -25.88
N GLU A 105 -2.04 -20.31 -26.53
CA GLU A 105 -3.15 -21.07 -25.88
C GLU A 105 -2.60 -21.96 -24.77
N LYS A 106 -1.46 -22.61 -25.02
CA LYS A 106 -0.80 -23.41 -23.99
C LYS A 106 -0.19 -22.54 -22.90
N ALA A 107 0.40 -21.39 -23.24
CA ALA A 107 0.87 -20.44 -22.26
C ALA A 107 -0.25 -20.03 -21.30
N ASP A 108 -1.43 -19.63 -21.82
CA ASP A 108 -2.61 -19.32 -21.02
C ASP A 108 -3.08 -20.49 -20.14
N LYS A 109 -3.12 -21.68 -20.71
CA LYS A 109 -3.53 -22.90 -20.00
C LYS A 109 -2.63 -23.15 -18.80
N TYR A 110 -1.33 -23.15 -19.00
CA TYR A 110 -0.37 -23.46 -17.95
C TYR A 110 -0.19 -22.31 -16.96
N LEU A 111 -0.35 -21.05 -17.39
CA LEU A 111 -0.42 -19.91 -16.48
C LEU A 111 -1.62 -20.04 -15.52
N THR A 112 -2.78 -20.43 -16.04
CA THR A 112 -3.96 -20.68 -15.22
C THR A 112 -3.72 -21.82 -14.21
N GLN A 113 -3.09 -22.91 -14.64
CA GLN A 113 -2.74 -24.00 -13.73
C GLN A 113 -1.72 -23.58 -12.69
N TYR A 114 -0.71 -22.83 -13.06
CA TYR A 114 0.29 -22.28 -12.15
C TYR A 114 -0.37 -21.40 -11.08
N TYR A 115 -1.19 -20.45 -11.50
CA TYR A 115 -1.92 -19.59 -10.58
C TYR A 115 -2.81 -20.38 -9.60
N ASN A 116 -3.58 -21.32 -10.10
CA ASN A 116 -4.42 -22.17 -9.24
C ASN A 116 -3.59 -22.97 -8.23
N THR A 117 -2.46 -23.51 -8.65
CA THR A 117 -1.55 -24.24 -7.75
C THR A 117 -0.99 -23.31 -6.67
N VAL A 118 -0.58 -22.09 -7.04
CA VAL A 118 -0.11 -21.11 -6.07
C VAL A 118 -1.24 -20.73 -5.11
N LYS A 119 -2.43 -20.43 -5.62
CA LYS A 119 -3.58 -19.99 -4.84
C LYS A 119 -4.11 -21.07 -3.89
N GLU A 120 -4.29 -22.28 -4.39
CA GLU A 120 -4.99 -23.35 -3.65
C GLU A 120 -4.07 -24.15 -2.73
N PHE A 121 -2.79 -24.20 -3.05
CA PHE A 121 -1.84 -25.05 -2.34
C PHE A 121 -0.69 -24.26 -1.68
N ILE A 122 0.02 -23.42 -2.46
CA ILE A 122 1.28 -22.82 -2.00
C ILE A 122 1.01 -21.71 -0.97
N ILE A 123 0.10 -20.80 -1.26
CA ILE A 123 -0.24 -19.71 -0.32
C ILE A 123 -0.75 -20.26 1.01
N PRO A 124 -1.73 -21.18 1.06
CA PRO A 124 -2.18 -21.76 2.31
C PRO A 124 -1.07 -22.49 3.08
N PHE A 125 -0.18 -23.19 2.36
CA PHE A 125 0.96 -23.88 2.98
C PHE A 125 1.93 -22.89 3.63
N ILE A 126 2.33 -21.84 2.91
CA ILE A 126 3.25 -20.81 3.41
C ILE A 126 2.65 -20.12 4.64
N PHE A 127 1.37 -19.73 4.56
CA PHE A 127 0.69 -19.06 5.68
C PHE A 127 0.65 -19.89 6.95
N LYS A 128 0.55 -21.21 6.83
CA LYS A 128 0.54 -22.11 7.99
C LYS A 128 1.92 -22.36 8.59
N LYS A 129 2.96 -22.29 7.77
CA LYS A 129 4.30 -22.81 8.12
C LYS A 129 5.40 -21.75 8.20
N SER A 130 5.06 -20.46 8.13
CA SER A 130 6.04 -19.38 8.17
C SER A 130 5.70 -18.30 9.18
N THR A 131 6.72 -17.60 9.66
CA THR A 131 6.57 -16.37 10.46
C THR A 131 6.06 -15.22 9.56
N GLU A 132 5.63 -14.11 10.17
CA GLU A 132 5.19 -12.93 9.42
C GLU A 132 6.32 -12.37 8.53
N TYR A 133 7.54 -12.31 9.05
CA TYR A 133 8.72 -11.86 8.30
C TYR A 133 9.06 -12.78 7.13
N GLU A 134 9.06 -14.09 7.36
CA GLU A 134 9.31 -15.08 6.31
C GLU A 134 8.22 -15.07 5.24
N ARG A 135 6.95 -14.90 5.65
CA ARG A 135 5.84 -14.77 4.70
C ARG A 135 6.04 -13.62 3.74
N GLN A 136 6.42 -12.44 4.24
CA GLN A 136 6.67 -11.26 3.39
C GLN A 136 7.78 -11.54 2.37
N ARG A 137 8.87 -12.18 2.79
CA ARG A 137 9.97 -12.54 1.87
C ARG A 137 9.56 -13.56 0.82
N ILE A 138 8.92 -14.64 1.24
CA ILE A 138 8.46 -15.71 0.35
C ILE A 138 7.38 -15.19 -0.58
N TRP A 139 6.44 -14.41 -0.04
CA TRP A 139 5.38 -13.76 -0.80
C TRP A 139 5.97 -12.89 -1.91
N LYS A 140 6.92 -12.03 -1.57
CA LYS A 140 7.59 -11.18 -2.54
C LYS A 140 8.30 -11.98 -3.64
N SER A 141 8.93 -13.10 -3.31
CA SER A 141 9.60 -13.97 -4.28
C SER A 141 8.61 -14.66 -5.23
N ILE A 142 7.54 -15.26 -4.70
CA ILE A 142 6.53 -16.00 -5.51
C ILE A 142 5.71 -15.01 -6.34
N THR A 143 5.29 -13.91 -5.74
CA THR A 143 4.46 -12.92 -6.40
C THR A 143 5.21 -12.23 -7.51
N LEU A 144 6.47 -11.86 -7.30
CA LEU A 144 7.29 -11.24 -8.32
C LEU A 144 7.39 -12.13 -9.57
N THR A 145 7.66 -13.43 -9.40
CA THR A 145 7.77 -14.35 -10.55
C THR A 145 6.43 -14.58 -11.25
N LEU A 146 5.37 -14.84 -10.50
CA LEU A 146 4.05 -15.12 -11.06
C LEU A 146 3.44 -13.88 -11.74
N GLU A 147 3.52 -12.73 -11.09
CA GLU A 147 3.05 -11.46 -11.61
C GLU A 147 3.80 -11.07 -12.88
N GLN A 148 5.14 -11.06 -12.85
CA GLN A 148 5.96 -10.70 -13.99
C GLN A 148 5.71 -11.60 -15.19
N LEU A 149 5.60 -12.91 -14.96
CA LEU A 149 5.30 -13.86 -16.03
C LEU A 149 3.92 -13.59 -16.65
N SER A 150 2.91 -13.34 -15.81
CA SER A 150 1.54 -13.09 -16.27
C SER A 150 1.43 -11.78 -17.04
N MET A 151 2.08 -10.70 -16.57
CA MET A 151 2.10 -9.41 -17.24
C MET A 151 2.78 -9.49 -18.61
N LYS A 152 3.96 -10.14 -18.68
CA LYS A 152 4.66 -10.34 -19.96
C LYS A 152 3.82 -11.14 -20.94
N THR A 153 3.19 -12.23 -20.48
CA THR A 153 2.31 -13.05 -21.34
C THR A 153 1.12 -12.23 -21.84
N ALA A 154 0.51 -11.41 -20.99
CA ALA A 154 -0.61 -10.56 -21.38
C ALA A 154 -0.22 -9.46 -22.37
N LEU A 155 0.97 -8.86 -22.22
CA LEU A 155 1.47 -7.84 -23.17
C LEU A 155 1.86 -8.45 -24.51
N MET A 156 2.37 -9.69 -24.53
CA MET A 156 2.68 -10.40 -25.78
C MET A 156 1.42 -10.83 -26.53
N TYR A 157 0.33 -11.15 -25.82
CA TYR A 157 -0.89 -11.69 -26.39
C TYR A 157 -2.14 -10.95 -25.88
N PRO A 158 -2.32 -9.67 -26.27
CA PRO A 158 -3.40 -8.82 -25.73
C PRO A 158 -4.82 -9.32 -26.07
N GLU A 159 -4.98 -10.12 -27.11
CA GLU A 159 -6.29 -10.71 -27.52
C GLU A 159 -6.60 -12.04 -26.79
N SER A 160 -5.64 -12.56 -26.00
CA SER A 160 -5.80 -13.82 -25.29
C SER A 160 -6.49 -13.65 -23.93
N LYS A 161 -6.69 -14.77 -23.22
CA LYS A 161 -7.18 -14.74 -21.83
C LYS A 161 -6.07 -14.37 -20.84
N ALA A 162 -4.82 -14.21 -21.27
CA ALA A 162 -3.69 -13.89 -20.41
C ALA A 162 -3.91 -12.60 -19.63
N ALA A 163 -4.55 -11.59 -20.22
CA ALA A 163 -4.89 -10.36 -19.53
C ALA A 163 -5.87 -10.56 -18.35
N ILE A 164 -6.80 -11.52 -18.44
CA ILE A 164 -7.69 -11.88 -17.33
C ILE A 164 -6.90 -12.54 -16.21
N ASN A 165 -6.05 -13.51 -16.56
CA ASN A 165 -5.20 -14.20 -15.59
C ASN A 165 -4.24 -13.23 -14.91
N ALA A 166 -3.60 -12.35 -15.69
CA ALA A 166 -2.69 -11.34 -15.16
C ALA A 166 -3.40 -10.39 -14.17
N TYR A 167 -4.60 -9.96 -14.51
CA TYR A 167 -5.38 -9.10 -13.62
C TYR A 167 -5.80 -9.83 -12.33
N ASP A 168 -6.27 -11.08 -12.41
CA ASP A 168 -6.69 -11.85 -11.25
C ASP A 168 -5.51 -12.16 -10.32
N ILE A 169 -4.34 -12.45 -10.89
CA ILE A 169 -3.08 -12.62 -10.16
C ILE A 169 -2.72 -11.32 -9.45
N PHE A 170 -2.70 -10.20 -10.18
CA PHE A 170 -2.39 -8.88 -9.64
C PHE A 170 -3.34 -8.49 -8.49
N GLN A 171 -4.67 -8.69 -8.65
CA GLN A 171 -5.63 -8.43 -7.57
C GLN A 171 -5.36 -9.29 -6.33
N THR A 172 -5.03 -10.56 -6.54
CA THR A 172 -4.71 -11.47 -5.42
C THR A 172 -3.47 -10.98 -4.68
N ILE A 173 -2.41 -10.67 -5.40
CA ILE A 173 -1.14 -10.21 -4.82
C ILE A 173 -1.34 -8.89 -4.05
N LYS A 174 -1.97 -7.92 -4.68
CA LYS A 174 -2.15 -6.57 -4.14
C LYS A 174 -3.04 -6.52 -2.89
N ASN A 175 -4.04 -7.39 -2.79
CA ASN A 175 -5.05 -7.28 -1.73
C ASN A 175 -4.89 -8.33 -0.61
N PHE A 176 -4.11 -9.37 -0.80
CA PHE A 176 -4.13 -10.52 0.10
C PHE A 176 -3.70 -10.19 1.55
N GLU A 177 -2.66 -9.38 1.74
CA GLU A 177 -2.18 -8.97 3.07
C GLU A 177 -3.23 -8.12 3.81
N THR A 178 -3.80 -7.13 3.13
CA THR A 178 -4.86 -6.29 3.70
C THR A 178 -6.09 -7.12 4.06
N GLU A 179 -6.49 -8.05 3.19
CA GLU A 179 -7.62 -8.94 3.45
C GLU A 179 -7.33 -9.92 4.59
N THR A 180 -6.10 -10.38 4.74
CA THR A 180 -5.68 -11.22 5.87
C THR A 180 -5.80 -10.45 7.19
N THR A 181 -5.31 -9.22 7.23
CA THR A 181 -5.43 -8.34 8.41
C THR A 181 -6.90 -8.06 8.77
N ASN A 182 -7.72 -7.76 7.76
CA ASN A 182 -9.15 -7.55 7.94
C ASN A 182 -9.87 -8.81 8.46
N TYR A 183 -9.51 -10.00 7.93
CA TYR A 183 -10.05 -11.27 8.39
C TYR A 183 -9.72 -11.53 9.87
N ILE A 184 -8.45 -11.37 10.26
CA ILE A 184 -8.01 -11.58 11.64
C ILE A 184 -8.78 -10.64 12.60
N ARG A 185 -8.92 -9.36 12.23
CA ARG A 185 -9.66 -8.37 13.01
C ARG A 185 -11.14 -8.74 13.14
N TYR A 186 -11.77 -9.10 12.02
CA TYR A 186 -13.17 -9.51 11.99
C TYR A 186 -13.41 -10.77 12.85
N ALA A 187 -12.59 -11.81 12.68
CA ALA A 187 -12.69 -13.05 13.42
C ALA A 187 -12.51 -12.84 14.94
N ASN A 188 -11.57 -11.96 15.32
CA ASN A 188 -11.34 -11.59 16.70
C ASN A 188 -12.57 -10.85 17.30
N LYS A 189 -13.10 -9.87 16.58
CA LYS A 189 -14.26 -9.06 17.02
C LYS A 189 -15.55 -9.86 17.17
N ASN A 190 -15.76 -10.84 16.29
CA ASN A 190 -16.98 -11.66 16.27
C ASN A 190 -16.88 -12.95 17.09
N GLY A 191 -15.78 -13.17 17.81
CA GLY A 191 -15.60 -14.34 18.66
C GLY A 191 -15.42 -15.65 17.88
N GLU A 192 -14.95 -15.58 16.63
CA GLU A 192 -14.61 -16.78 15.85
C GLU A 192 -13.32 -17.44 16.36
N PHE A 193 -12.46 -16.68 17.03
CA PHE A 193 -11.31 -17.21 17.75
C PHE A 193 -11.69 -17.53 19.18
N ASP A 194 -11.23 -18.69 19.68
CA ASP A 194 -11.36 -19.01 21.09
C ASP A 194 -10.55 -18.04 21.98
N GLU A 195 -10.89 -17.98 23.27
CA GLU A 195 -10.26 -17.07 24.23
C GLU A 195 -8.74 -17.25 24.32
N PHE A 196 -8.26 -18.50 24.19
CA PHE A 196 -6.82 -18.79 24.18
C PHE A 196 -6.14 -18.12 22.97
N THR A 197 -6.72 -18.24 21.77
CA THR A 197 -6.20 -17.63 20.55
C THR A 197 -6.21 -16.10 20.65
N GLN A 198 -7.29 -15.50 21.16
CA GLN A 198 -7.38 -14.04 21.35
C GLN A 198 -6.31 -13.54 22.32
N ASN A 199 -6.20 -14.16 23.49
CA ASN A 199 -5.19 -13.81 24.49
C ASN A 199 -3.76 -14.00 23.96
N SER A 200 -3.53 -15.03 23.16
CA SER A 200 -2.23 -15.28 22.55
C SER A 200 -1.86 -14.20 21.51
N ILE A 201 -2.78 -13.81 20.63
CA ILE A 201 -2.57 -12.72 19.67
C ILE A 201 -2.21 -11.42 20.43
N GLN A 202 -2.98 -11.09 21.46
CA GLN A 202 -2.71 -9.89 22.28
C GLN A 202 -1.34 -9.95 22.96
N TYR A 203 -1.01 -11.09 23.55
CA TYR A 203 0.30 -11.31 24.21
C TYR A 203 1.46 -11.13 23.22
N TYR A 204 1.38 -11.74 22.03
CA TYR A 204 2.44 -11.64 21.03
C TYR A 204 2.59 -10.21 20.48
N ASN A 205 1.49 -9.50 20.28
CA ASN A 205 1.55 -8.10 19.87
C ASN A 205 2.23 -7.23 20.95
N GLN A 206 1.85 -7.36 22.23
CA GLN A 206 2.45 -6.62 23.32
C GLN A 206 3.95 -6.93 23.50
N LYS A 207 4.35 -8.20 23.33
CA LYS A 207 5.75 -8.60 23.39
C LYS A 207 6.56 -8.04 22.24
N ARG A 208 6.02 -8.03 21.03
CA ARG A 208 6.65 -7.43 19.86
C ARG A 208 6.84 -5.92 20.06
N ASP A 209 5.82 -5.21 20.53
CA ASP A 209 5.91 -3.79 20.83
C ASP A 209 6.98 -3.53 21.92
N SER A 210 7.03 -4.35 22.95
CA SER A 210 8.08 -4.27 23.97
C SER A 210 9.49 -4.49 23.42
N LEU A 211 9.66 -5.30 22.38
CA LEU A 211 10.94 -5.47 21.69
C LEU A 211 11.27 -4.25 20.83
N TYR A 212 10.30 -3.73 20.09
CA TYR A 212 10.50 -2.57 19.22
C TYR A 212 10.84 -1.29 19.98
N TYR A 213 10.18 -1.02 21.09
CA TYR A 213 10.43 0.18 21.90
C TYR A 213 11.40 -0.06 23.09
N GLY A 214 11.82 -1.30 23.28
CA GLY A 214 12.75 -1.68 24.35
C GLY A 214 14.20 -1.23 24.10
N LYS A 215 15.01 -1.26 25.17
CA LYS A 215 16.44 -0.91 25.10
C LYS A 215 17.35 -2.03 24.56
N THR A 216 16.79 -3.17 24.19
CA THR A 216 17.51 -4.33 23.66
C THR A 216 17.95 -4.10 22.21
N LYS A 217 19.22 -4.35 21.90
CA LYS A 217 19.83 -4.10 20.59
C LYS A 217 20.56 -5.33 20.04
N GLY A 218 20.80 -5.35 18.73
CA GLY A 218 21.66 -6.31 18.07
C GLY A 218 21.12 -7.73 18.06
N LYS A 219 22.02 -8.72 18.06
CA LYS A 219 21.67 -10.15 17.93
C LYS A 219 20.62 -10.63 18.95
N TYR A 220 20.67 -10.14 20.18
CA TYR A 220 19.69 -10.51 21.21
C TYR A 220 18.27 -10.04 20.86
N PHE A 221 18.12 -8.86 20.26
CA PHE A 221 16.84 -8.37 19.76
C PHE A 221 16.31 -9.25 18.62
N ALA A 222 17.15 -9.55 17.61
CA ALA A 222 16.80 -10.39 16.48
C ALA A 222 16.38 -11.80 16.92
N ASP A 223 17.17 -12.44 17.80
CA ASP A 223 16.89 -13.78 18.32
C ASP A 223 15.55 -13.83 19.10
N ASN A 224 15.23 -12.80 19.89
CA ASN A 224 13.96 -12.73 20.61
C ASN A 224 12.78 -12.46 19.70
N LEU A 225 12.93 -11.60 18.70
CA LEU A 225 11.89 -11.34 17.70
C LEU A 225 11.59 -12.60 16.89
N GLU A 226 12.62 -13.29 16.42
CA GLU A 226 12.47 -14.55 15.70
C GLU A 226 11.75 -15.62 16.55
N GLN A 227 12.16 -15.79 17.81
CA GLN A 227 11.50 -16.74 18.72
C GLN A 227 10.03 -16.37 18.97
N LEU A 228 9.73 -15.07 19.09
CA LEU A 228 8.35 -14.59 19.25
C LEU A 228 7.50 -14.91 18.02
N GLU A 229 8.03 -14.66 16.84
CA GLU A 229 7.34 -14.92 15.57
C GLU A 229 7.14 -16.43 15.33
N LEU A 230 8.12 -17.27 15.69
CA LEU A 230 7.99 -18.73 15.63
C LEU A 230 6.85 -19.23 16.54
N ASN A 231 6.73 -18.70 17.75
CA ASN A 231 5.65 -19.05 18.66
C ASN A 231 4.29 -18.58 18.13
N LYS A 232 4.22 -17.36 17.55
CA LYS A 232 3.01 -16.83 16.92
C LYS A 232 2.56 -17.67 15.72
N MET A 233 3.49 -18.30 15.01
CA MET A 233 3.21 -19.15 13.86
C MET A 233 2.23 -20.30 14.20
N LEU A 234 2.18 -20.77 15.44
CA LEU A 234 1.23 -21.79 15.89
C LEU A 234 -0.24 -21.34 15.76
N LEU A 235 -0.48 -20.02 15.70
CA LEU A 235 -1.82 -19.46 15.53
C LEU A 235 -2.25 -19.43 14.04
N ASN A 236 -1.33 -19.61 13.10
CA ASN A 236 -1.62 -19.50 11.67
C ASN A 236 -2.63 -20.54 11.17
N ASP A 237 -2.73 -21.71 11.83
CA ASP A 237 -3.73 -22.73 11.51
C ASP A 237 -5.18 -22.23 11.74
N LYS A 238 -5.38 -21.17 12.50
CA LYS A 238 -6.69 -20.53 12.72
C LYS A 238 -7.10 -19.61 11.58
N ILE A 239 -6.17 -19.23 10.70
CA ILE A 239 -6.41 -18.32 9.58
C ILE A 239 -6.91 -19.12 8.38
N ARG A 240 -8.12 -18.81 7.90
CA ARG A 240 -8.76 -19.47 6.76
C ARG A 240 -8.33 -18.83 5.45
N THR A 241 -7.10 -19.09 5.03
CA THR A 241 -6.49 -18.47 3.84
C THR A 241 -7.31 -18.65 2.57
N ASN A 242 -7.95 -19.82 2.37
CA ASN A 242 -8.81 -20.07 1.21
C ASN A 242 -10.05 -19.16 1.19
N GLU A 243 -10.64 -18.84 2.35
CA GLU A 243 -11.77 -17.91 2.43
C GLU A 243 -11.33 -16.49 2.06
N ILE A 244 -10.16 -16.08 2.54
CA ILE A 244 -9.56 -14.77 2.23
C ILE A 244 -9.32 -14.66 0.72
N LEU A 245 -8.63 -15.65 0.12
CA LEU A 245 -8.31 -15.67 -1.31
C LEU A 245 -9.55 -15.68 -2.20
N ASN A 246 -10.60 -16.40 -1.79
CA ASN A 246 -11.87 -16.44 -2.53
C ASN A 246 -12.70 -15.16 -2.32
N GLY A 247 -12.43 -14.39 -1.27
CA GLY A 247 -13.03 -13.09 -1.00
C GLY A 247 -12.49 -11.97 -1.89
N ILE A 248 -11.28 -12.12 -2.46
CA ILE A 248 -10.68 -11.13 -3.36
C ILE A 248 -11.41 -11.17 -4.72
N TYR A 249 -11.78 -9.98 -5.22
CA TYR A 249 -12.59 -9.88 -6.44
C TYR A 249 -11.74 -10.11 -7.69
N SER A 250 -12.14 -11.12 -8.47
CA SER A 250 -11.59 -11.38 -9.80
C SER A 250 -12.07 -10.33 -10.83
N TYR A 251 -11.43 -10.30 -11.99
CA TYR A 251 -11.88 -9.52 -13.17
C TYR A 251 -13.39 -9.65 -13.40
N LYS A 252 -13.90 -10.88 -13.41
CA LYS A 252 -15.34 -11.15 -13.63
C LYS A 252 -16.23 -10.49 -12.58
N THR A 253 -15.77 -10.46 -11.32
CA THR A 253 -16.53 -9.82 -10.24
C THR A 253 -16.46 -8.31 -10.35
N ILE A 254 -15.30 -7.74 -10.61
CA ILE A 254 -15.07 -6.30 -10.77
C ILE A 254 -15.82 -5.77 -11.98
N SER A 255 -15.71 -6.41 -13.14
CA SER A 255 -16.41 -6.03 -14.37
C SER A 255 -17.94 -6.03 -14.20
N ARG A 256 -18.51 -6.97 -13.42
CA ARG A 256 -19.94 -6.97 -13.11
C ARG A 256 -20.38 -5.87 -12.15
N ARG A 257 -19.49 -5.46 -11.23
CA ARG A 257 -19.75 -4.40 -10.26
C ARG A 257 -19.52 -3.02 -10.84
N LEU A 258 -18.67 -2.93 -11.84
CA LEU A 258 -18.42 -1.70 -12.58
C LEU A 258 -19.73 -1.27 -13.27
N ASN A 259 -20.18 -0.07 -12.96
CA ASN A 259 -21.37 0.49 -13.58
C ASN A 259 -21.08 0.75 -15.07
N ARG A 260 -22.08 0.57 -15.96
CA ARG A 260 -21.99 0.91 -17.39
C ARG A 260 -21.69 2.39 -17.69
N LYS A 261 -21.38 3.18 -16.66
CA LYS A 261 -21.03 4.59 -16.76
C LYS A 261 -19.63 4.89 -16.24
N ALA A 262 -18.82 3.87 -15.96
CA ALA A 262 -17.49 4.05 -15.41
C ALA A 262 -16.47 3.15 -16.11
N SER A 263 -15.23 3.65 -16.24
CA SER A 263 -14.03 2.91 -16.60
C SER A 263 -13.14 2.75 -15.37
N LEU A 264 -12.48 1.61 -15.21
CA LEU A 264 -11.47 1.39 -14.17
C LEU A 264 -10.08 1.40 -14.81
N ILE A 265 -9.18 2.22 -14.29
CA ILE A 265 -7.74 2.22 -14.59
C ILE A 265 -7.01 1.70 -13.35
N GLU A 266 -6.32 0.61 -13.47
CA GLU A 266 -5.51 0.06 -12.40
C GLU A 266 -4.06 -0.07 -12.83
N TYR A 267 -3.19 0.80 -12.30
CA TYR A 267 -1.78 0.81 -12.61
C TYR A 267 -1.07 -0.35 -11.91
N CYS A 268 -0.04 -0.85 -12.55
CA CYS A 268 0.83 -1.91 -12.05
C CYS A 268 2.27 -1.67 -12.51
N VAL A 269 3.21 -2.39 -11.91
CA VAL A 269 4.63 -2.36 -12.29
C VAL A 269 5.03 -3.73 -12.83
N TYR A 270 5.79 -3.75 -13.90
CA TYR A 270 6.39 -4.97 -14.44
C TYR A 270 7.82 -4.71 -14.90
N ILE A 271 8.59 -5.78 -15.08
CA ILE A 271 9.94 -5.74 -15.61
C ILE A 271 9.87 -6.19 -17.08
N ASP A 272 10.32 -5.35 -18.00
CA ASP A 272 10.32 -5.68 -19.43
C ASP A 272 11.41 -6.70 -19.80
N ILE A 273 11.53 -6.99 -21.10
CA ILE A 273 12.52 -7.97 -21.59
C ILE A 273 13.97 -7.48 -21.48
N GLU A 274 14.16 -6.19 -21.26
CA GLU A 274 15.48 -5.55 -21.09
C GLU A 274 15.86 -5.41 -19.61
N GLY A 275 14.99 -5.88 -18.70
CA GLY A 275 15.20 -5.77 -17.26
C GLY A 275 14.82 -4.41 -16.68
N THR A 276 14.15 -3.55 -17.47
CA THR A 276 13.72 -2.23 -17.00
C THR A 276 12.38 -2.31 -16.29
N GLU A 277 12.29 -1.73 -15.10
CA GLU A 277 11.01 -1.58 -14.39
C GLU A 277 10.14 -0.52 -15.07
N ARG A 278 8.91 -0.90 -15.39
CA ARG A 278 7.97 -0.07 -16.15
C ARG A 278 6.59 -0.04 -15.50
N TYR A 279 5.91 1.07 -15.67
CA TYR A 279 4.48 1.15 -15.41
C TYR A 279 3.68 0.59 -16.58
N ALA A 280 2.68 -0.20 -16.25
CA ALA A 280 1.58 -0.57 -17.12
C ALA A 280 0.25 -0.25 -16.43
N ALA A 281 -0.86 -0.32 -17.18
CA ALA A 281 -2.19 -0.15 -16.60
C ALA A 281 -3.17 -1.13 -17.22
N PHE A 282 -3.99 -1.76 -16.37
CA PHE A 282 -5.20 -2.45 -16.79
C PHE A 282 -6.33 -1.44 -16.94
N ILE A 283 -7.04 -1.51 -18.07
CA ILE A 283 -8.29 -0.80 -18.29
C ILE A 283 -9.43 -1.80 -18.35
N ILE A 284 -10.45 -1.56 -17.54
CA ILE A 284 -11.66 -2.39 -17.49
C ILE A 284 -12.86 -1.51 -17.80
N ASN A 285 -13.61 -1.93 -18.81
CA ASN A 285 -14.94 -1.42 -19.14
C ASN A 285 -15.93 -2.59 -19.15
N THR A 286 -17.21 -2.30 -18.94
CA THR A 286 -18.24 -3.35 -18.92
C THR A 286 -18.50 -3.97 -20.30
N GLU A 287 -18.16 -3.26 -21.35
CA GLU A 287 -18.35 -3.66 -22.75
C GLU A 287 -17.26 -4.64 -23.23
N ASN A 288 -16.12 -4.68 -22.55
CA ASN A 288 -14.99 -5.52 -22.93
C ASN A 288 -15.10 -6.93 -22.33
N LYS A 289 -14.64 -7.94 -23.06
CA LYS A 289 -14.62 -9.34 -22.59
C LYS A 289 -13.43 -9.64 -21.70
N SER A 290 -12.39 -8.82 -21.76
CA SER A 290 -11.14 -8.92 -21.00
C SER A 290 -10.63 -7.52 -20.64
N PRO A 291 -9.78 -7.37 -19.60
CA PRO A 291 -9.10 -6.12 -19.37
C PRO A 291 -8.12 -5.84 -20.52
N THR A 292 -7.89 -4.56 -20.81
CA THR A 292 -6.83 -4.14 -21.75
C THR A 292 -5.60 -3.76 -20.92
N LEU A 293 -4.47 -4.41 -21.15
CA LEU A 293 -3.21 -4.08 -20.49
C LEU A 293 -2.34 -3.22 -21.43
N ILE A 294 -1.89 -2.05 -20.95
CA ILE A 294 -1.16 -1.05 -21.75
C ILE A 294 0.14 -0.70 -21.05
N ASP A 295 1.26 -0.83 -21.77
CA ASP A 295 2.56 -0.31 -21.33
C ASP A 295 2.57 1.23 -21.34
N ILE A 296 3.01 1.83 -20.24
CA ILE A 296 2.98 3.28 -20.03
C ILE A 296 4.36 3.91 -20.23
N CYS A 297 5.27 3.76 -19.26
CA CYS A 297 6.61 4.36 -19.27
C CYS A 297 7.53 3.61 -18.29
N SER A 298 8.82 3.85 -18.34
CA SER A 298 9.74 3.36 -17.31
C SER A 298 9.56 4.11 -15.98
N ILE A 299 9.91 3.45 -14.87
CA ILE A 299 9.90 4.10 -13.55
C ILE A 299 10.85 5.31 -13.52
N ASN A 300 11.97 5.23 -14.21
CA ASN A 300 12.92 6.34 -14.30
C ASN A 300 12.31 7.56 -15.02
N GLU A 301 11.60 7.36 -16.13
CA GLU A 301 10.88 8.45 -16.81
C GLU A 301 9.82 9.09 -15.89
N ALA A 302 9.10 8.28 -15.14
CA ALA A 302 8.11 8.75 -14.19
C ALA A 302 8.73 9.55 -13.04
N SER A 303 9.84 9.08 -12.45
CA SER A 303 10.49 9.70 -11.29
C SER A 303 11.05 11.10 -11.59
N VAL A 304 11.51 11.33 -12.82
CA VAL A 304 12.03 12.64 -13.25
C VAL A 304 10.94 13.73 -13.27
N LEU A 305 9.66 13.33 -13.44
CA LEU A 305 8.55 14.28 -13.53
C LEU A 305 8.03 14.73 -12.16
N LEU A 306 8.27 13.98 -11.10
CA LEU A 306 7.67 14.18 -9.78
C LEU A 306 8.71 14.75 -8.81
N SER A 307 8.94 16.06 -8.88
CA SER A 307 9.78 16.79 -7.92
C SER A 307 8.96 17.23 -6.70
N LYS A 308 9.65 17.36 -5.55
CA LYS A 308 9.07 17.83 -4.28
C LYS A 308 9.26 19.32 -4.04
N ASP A 309 9.95 20.06 -4.91
CA ASP A 309 10.12 21.51 -4.79
C ASP A 309 8.84 22.26 -5.22
N ASN A 310 8.43 23.27 -4.48
CA ASN A 310 7.20 24.04 -4.71
C ASN A 310 7.11 24.63 -6.12
N ASN A 311 8.22 25.16 -6.64
CA ASN A 311 8.27 25.68 -8.01
C ASN A 311 8.12 24.56 -9.03
N ALA A 312 8.76 23.43 -8.78
CA ALA A 312 8.67 22.25 -9.65
C ALA A 312 7.27 21.61 -9.61
N ILE A 313 6.54 21.69 -8.49
CA ILE A 313 5.13 21.25 -8.42
C ILE A 313 4.27 22.10 -9.37
N ASN A 314 4.40 23.43 -9.31
CA ASN A 314 3.65 24.31 -10.20
C ASN A 314 3.98 24.04 -11.66
N ASP A 315 5.25 23.87 -12.02
CA ASP A 315 5.67 23.51 -13.37
C ASP A 315 5.10 22.16 -13.80
N THR A 316 5.16 21.14 -12.93
CA THR A 316 4.68 19.80 -13.21
C THR A 316 3.19 19.77 -13.57
N TYR A 317 2.37 20.53 -12.84
CA TYR A 317 0.93 20.60 -13.07
C TYR A 317 0.50 21.72 -14.03
N SER A 318 1.43 22.48 -14.61
CA SER A 318 1.13 23.57 -15.56
C SER A 318 1.49 23.24 -17.02
N ASN A 319 1.91 22.01 -17.30
CA ASN A 319 2.26 21.55 -18.64
C ASN A 319 1.69 20.16 -18.95
N ASN A 320 1.81 19.75 -20.23
CA ASN A 320 1.23 18.48 -20.72
C ASN A 320 2.05 17.23 -20.34
N LYS A 321 3.15 17.32 -19.57
CA LYS A 321 4.04 16.17 -19.35
C LYS A 321 3.38 15.03 -18.57
N LEU A 322 2.65 15.35 -17.48
CA LEU A 322 1.93 14.32 -16.74
C LEU A 322 0.89 13.61 -17.60
N TYR A 323 0.12 14.37 -18.38
CA TYR A 323 -0.86 13.81 -19.31
C TYR A 323 -0.20 12.92 -20.36
N SER A 324 0.84 13.43 -21.04
CA SER A 324 1.51 12.69 -22.13
C SER A 324 2.17 11.40 -21.64
N THR A 325 2.69 11.40 -20.41
CA THR A 325 3.37 10.24 -19.83
C THR A 325 2.39 9.22 -19.25
N PHE A 326 1.42 9.66 -18.43
CA PHE A 326 0.63 8.74 -17.63
C PHE A 326 -0.78 8.47 -18.17
N PHE A 327 -1.36 9.37 -18.95
CA PHE A 327 -2.78 9.29 -19.31
C PHE A 327 -3.06 9.16 -20.81
N ARG A 328 -2.25 9.79 -21.66
CA ARG A 328 -2.48 9.84 -23.11
C ARG A 328 -2.66 8.48 -23.76
N LYS A 329 -1.84 7.48 -23.37
CA LYS A 329 -1.93 6.13 -23.93
C LYS A 329 -3.21 5.39 -23.50
N LEU A 330 -3.80 5.77 -22.38
CA LEU A 330 -5.00 5.14 -21.80
C LEU A 330 -6.29 5.73 -22.36
N GLU A 331 -6.30 7.03 -22.64
CA GLU A 331 -7.50 7.77 -23.00
C GLU A 331 -8.29 7.17 -24.17
N PRO A 332 -7.67 6.64 -25.26
CA PRO A 332 -8.41 6.02 -26.36
C PRO A 332 -9.23 4.79 -25.97
N PHE A 333 -8.93 4.18 -24.83
CA PHE A 333 -9.61 2.98 -24.34
C PHE A 333 -10.66 3.28 -23.25
N LEU A 334 -10.78 4.54 -22.83
CA LEU A 334 -11.78 4.96 -21.84
C LEU A 334 -13.13 5.19 -22.54
N LEU A 335 -14.14 4.46 -22.14
CA LEU A 335 -15.48 4.54 -22.72
C LEU A 335 -16.40 5.49 -21.96
N HIS A 336 -16.02 5.96 -20.78
CA HIS A 336 -16.83 6.74 -19.86
C HIS A 336 -16.06 7.90 -19.22
N ASP A 337 -16.80 8.95 -18.84
CA ASP A 337 -16.22 10.12 -18.16
C ASP A 337 -16.01 9.89 -16.65
N THR A 338 -16.66 8.90 -16.07
CA THR A 338 -16.37 8.47 -14.68
C THR A 338 -15.26 7.44 -14.70
N ILE A 339 -14.19 7.72 -13.96
CA ILE A 339 -12.98 6.91 -13.91
C ILE A 339 -12.67 6.52 -12.47
N ILE A 340 -12.59 5.22 -12.22
CA ILE A 340 -11.98 4.71 -11.00
C ILE A 340 -10.49 4.55 -11.30
N VAL A 341 -9.62 5.28 -10.60
CA VAL A 341 -8.17 5.23 -10.78
C VAL A 341 -7.48 4.63 -9.58
N CYS A 342 -6.66 3.60 -9.80
CA CYS A 342 -5.90 2.90 -8.76
C CYS A 342 -4.41 3.01 -9.07
N PRO A 343 -3.75 4.08 -8.62
CA PRO A 343 -2.32 4.26 -8.83
C PRO A 343 -1.49 3.30 -7.97
N VAL A 344 -0.21 3.11 -8.32
CA VAL A 344 0.78 2.37 -7.54
C VAL A 344 2.11 3.10 -7.55
N GLY A 345 2.93 2.85 -6.55
CA GLY A 345 4.29 3.38 -6.48
C GLY A 345 4.30 4.90 -6.47
N ILE A 346 5.20 5.52 -7.24
CA ILE A 346 5.29 6.98 -7.27
C ILE A 346 4.05 7.67 -7.86
N LEU A 347 3.20 6.95 -8.62
CA LEU A 347 1.93 7.49 -9.14
C LEU A 347 0.92 7.77 -8.02
N GLU A 348 1.12 7.22 -6.84
CA GLU A 348 0.32 7.57 -5.67
C GLU A 348 0.53 9.03 -5.22
N ALA A 349 1.64 9.66 -5.63
CA ALA A 349 1.88 11.09 -5.43
C ALA A 349 1.30 11.99 -6.55
N VAL A 350 0.58 11.43 -7.53
CA VAL A 350 -0.05 12.19 -8.60
C VAL A 350 -1.52 12.46 -8.28
N ASN A 351 -1.93 13.72 -8.32
CA ASN A 351 -3.33 14.08 -8.32
C ASN A 351 -3.86 14.08 -9.77
N PHE A 352 -4.65 13.08 -10.14
CA PHE A 352 -5.20 12.94 -11.49
C PHE A 352 -6.20 14.03 -11.86
N ASP A 353 -6.96 14.55 -10.90
CA ASP A 353 -7.88 15.69 -11.11
C ASP A 353 -7.14 16.91 -11.62
N ALA A 354 -5.90 17.13 -11.12
CA ALA A 354 -5.10 18.30 -11.39
C ALA A 354 -4.27 18.24 -12.68
N ILE A 355 -4.16 17.09 -13.33
CA ILE A 355 -3.35 16.92 -14.55
C ILE A 355 -3.82 17.90 -15.62
N TYR A 356 -2.88 18.68 -16.15
CA TYR A 356 -3.12 19.68 -17.19
C TYR A 356 -3.00 19.07 -18.59
N HIS A 357 -3.96 19.41 -19.47
CA HIS A 357 -3.93 19.06 -20.88
C HIS A 357 -4.62 20.14 -21.71
N ASP A 358 -3.88 20.78 -22.61
CA ASP A 358 -4.35 21.74 -23.62
C ASP A 358 -5.32 22.81 -23.07
N GLY A 359 -4.92 23.49 -22.01
CA GLY A 359 -5.67 24.59 -21.42
C GLY A 359 -6.73 24.19 -20.41
N LYS A 360 -6.90 22.89 -20.13
CA LYS A 360 -7.88 22.33 -19.19
C LYS A 360 -7.24 21.39 -18.19
N ARG A 361 -7.96 21.09 -17.13
CA ARG A 361 -7.61 20.02 -16.18
C ARG A 361 -8.37 18.75 -16.56
N LEU A 362 -7.83 17.58 -16.20
CA LEU A 362 -8.58 16.33 -16.45
C LEU A 362 -9.90 16.31 -15.68
N MET A 363 -10.01 16.94 -14.51
CA MET A 363 -11.27 17.09 -13.78
C MET A 363 -12.34 17.89 -14.52
N ASP A 364 -11.98 18.68 -15.54
CA ASP A 364 -12.95 19.39 -16.39
C ASP A 364 -13.68 18.46 -17.36
N LYS A 365 -13.11 17.28 -17.64
CA LYS A 365 -13.66 16.27 -18.54
C LYS A 365 -14.07 14.99 -17.81
N TYR A 366 -13.32 14.57 -16.81
CA TYR A 366 -13.49 13.32 -16.13
C TYR A 366 -13.83 13.51 -14.66
N THR A 367 -14.58 12.56 -14.11
CA THR A 367 -14.86 12.45 -12.67
C THR A 367 -14.02 11.29 -12.12
N PHE A 368 -13.02 11.58 -11.29
CA PHE A 368 -12.14 10.56 -10.74
C PHE A 368 -12.59 10.08 -9.37
N TYR A 369 -12.67 8.76 -9.21
CA TYR A 369 -12.66 8.07 -7.92
C TYR A 369 -11.29 7.43 -7.74
N ARG A 370 -10.53 7.89 -6.77
CA ARG A 370 -9.23 7.31 -6.48
C ARG A 370 -9.36 6.20 -5.45
N ALA A 371 -8.77 5.03 -5.71
CA ALA A 371 -8.81 3.89 -4.80
C ALA A 371 -7.46 3.15 -4.78
N TYR A 372 -7.26 2.30 -3.76
CA TYR A 372 -6.09 1.43 -3.71
C TYR A 372 -6.15 0.34 -4.79
N SER A 373 -7.31 -0.29 -4.96
CA SER A 373 -7.55 -1.32 -5.97
C SER A 373 -9.03 -1.33 -6.38
N GLY A 374 -9.35 -1.95 -7.50
CA GLY A 374 -10.73 -2.21 -7.87
C GLY A 374 -11.48 -3.04 -6.82
N HIS A 375 -10.80 -3.99 -6.17
CA HIS A 375 -11.35 -4.77 -5.06
C HIS A 375 -11.72 -3.87 -3.87
N SER A 376 -10.79 -3.04 -3.39
CA SER A 376 -11.02 -2.17 -2.23
C SER A 376 -12.13 -1.16 -2.49
N PHE A 377 -12.16 -0.54 -3.68
CA PHE A 377 -13.21 0.39 -4.07
C PHE A 377 -14.62 -0.19 -3.94
N PHE A 378 -14.84 -1.36 -4.54
CA PHE A 378 -16.17 -1.98 -4.49
C PHE A 378 -16.53 -2.58 -3.14
N LYS A 379 -15.55 -2.81 -2.27
CA LYS A 379 -15.76 -3.22 -0.88
C LYS A 379 -16.12 -2.02 -0.01
N ALA A 380 -15.46 -0.87 -0.16
CA ALA A 380 -15.72 0.38 0.55
C ALA A 380 -17.13 0.91 0.28
N VAL A 381 -17.54 0.96 -0.99
CA VAL A 381 -18.89 1.40 -1.37
C VAL A 381 -19.99 0.57 -0.69
N ARG A 382 -19.75 -0.72 -0.42
CA ARG A 382 -20.70 -1.58 0.30
C ARG A 382 -20.81 -1.23 1.78
N ASN A 383 -19.72 -0.80 2.39
CA ASN A 383 -19.63 -0.57 3.83
C ASN A 383 -20.01 0.86 4.25
N SER A 384 -20.13 1.80 3.31
CA SER A 384 -20.42 3.22 3.58
C SER A 384 -21.79 3.51 4.23
N HIS A 385 -22.64 2.48 4.44
CA HIS A 385 -23.99 2.64 4.99
C HIS A 385 -24.10 2.37 6.49
N ASN A 386 -23.03 2.02 7.20
CA ASN A 386 -23.05 1.68 8.63
C ASN A 386 -22.61 2.84 9.55
N GLY A 387 -22.84 4.09 9.14
CA GLY A 387 -22.38 5.27 9.84
C GLY A 387 -23.03 5.49 11.21
N GLY A 388 -22.26 5.40 12.28
CA GLY A 388 -22.58 5.99 13.56
C GLY A 388 -22.53 7.53 13.49
N ASN A 389 -23.22 8.24 14.44
CA ASN A 389 -23.28 9.70 14.46
C ASN A 389 -22.19 10.30 15.38
N GLN A 390 -20.92 9.96 15.18
CA GLN A 390 -19.83 10.44 16.04
C GLN A 390 -18.62 10.90 15.21
N ALA A 391 -18.04 12.02 15.64
CA ALA A 391 -16.78 12.54 15.10
C ALA A 391 -15.78 12.76 16.25
N THR A 392 -14.49 12.48 15.97
CA THR A 392 -13.39 12.88 16.86
C THR A 392 -12.44 13.75 16.05
N LEU A 393 -12.14 14.93 16.59
CA LEU A 393 -11.40 15.98 15.91
C LEU A 393 -10.16 16.32 16.75
N TYR A 394 -8.97 16.13 16.19
CA TYR A 394 -7.68 16.53 16.78
C TYR A 394 -7.20 17.81 16.12
N GLY A 395 -6.92 18.85 16.89
CA GLY A 395 -6.38 20.12 16.40
C GLY A 395 -6.04 21.07 17.53
N GLY A 396 -5.27 22.12 17.25
CA GLY A 396 -4.77 23.02 18.28
C GLY A 396 -3.87 22.30 19.30
N ILE A 397 -3.01 21.39 18.84
CA ILE A 397 -2.20 20.50 19.67
C ILE A 397 -1.01 21.23 20.27
N ALA A 398 -0.76 21.07 21.57
CA ALA A 398 0.43 21.59 22.26
C ALA A 398 1.55 20.55 22.23
N TYR A 399 2.55 20.74 21.38
CA TYR A 399 3.70 19.84 21.22
C TYR A 399 4.73 19.97 22.33
N SER A 400 4.65 21.05 23.14
CA SER A 400 5.44 21.25 24.36
C SER A 400 4.59 21.87 25.45
N LYS A 401 5.13 21.89 26.70
CA LYS A 401 4.45 22.51 27.85
C LYS A 401 4.26 24.01 27.71
N GLU A 402 5.19 24.69 27.04
CA GLU A 402 5.16 26.13 26.80
C GLU A 402 3.98 26.50 25.91
N GLN A 403 3.68 25.67 24.91
CA GLN A 403 2.59 25.89 23.94
C GLN A 403 1.19 25.68 24.53
N ILE A 404 1.05 25.11 25.72
CA ILE A 404 -0.27 24.95 26.39
C ILE A 404 -0.94 26.31 26.57
N LYS A 405 -0.17 27.37 26.94
CA LYS A 405 -0.71 28.73 27.09
C LYS A 405 -1.13 29.33 25.76
N GLU A 406 -0.41 29.04 24.68
CA GLU A 406 -0.76 29.47 23.32
C GLU A 406 -2.05 28.79 22.85
N ALA A 407 -2.20 27.49 23.08
CA ALA A 407 -3.38 26.72 22.78
C ALA A 407 -4.62 27.23 23.57
N GLU A 408 -4.46 27.52 24.87
CA GLU A 408 -5.53 28.07 25.71
C GLU A 408 -5.89 29.53 25.32
N TYR A 409 -4.92 30.28 24.78
CA TYR A 409 -5.15 31.67 24.33
C TYR A 409 -5.85 31.67 22.97
N ALA A 410 -5.50 30.80 22.04
CA ALA A 410 -6.14 30.64 20.75
C ALA A 410 -7.62 30.24 20.88
N ASP A 411 -7.94 29.37 21.83
CA ASP A 411 -9.34 29.01 22.16
C ASP A 411 -10.19 30.20 22.63
N ARG A 412 -9.56 31.32 23.06
CA ARG A 412 -10.27 32.47 23.64
C ARG A 412 -10.23 33.73 22.79
N HIS A 413 -9.27 33.89 21.91
CA HIS A 413 -9.03 35.17 21.20
C HIS A 413 -8.48 35.00 19.80
N PHE A 414 -9.24 35.40 18.81
CA PHE A 414 -8.86 35.45 17.41
C PHE A 414 -7.94 36.65 17.10
N ARG A 415 -6.73 36.42 16.62
CA ARG A 415 -5.90 37.41 15.88
C ARG A 415 -4.89 36.75 14.96
N LEU A 416 -4.94 37.18 13.68
CA LEU A 416 -4.00 36.81 12.63
C LEU A 416 -2.56 37.23 12.96
N SER A 417 -1.63 36.29 13.02
CA SER A 417 -0.20 36.56 12.91
C SER A 417 0.45 35.63 11.91
N ARG A 418 1.25 36.19 11.00
CA ARG A 418 2.03 35.45 10.00
C ARG A 418 3.08 34.59 10.69
N GLY A 419 3.10 33.27 10.35
CA GLY A 419 4.05 32.30 10.89
C GLY A 419 5.49 32.62 10.51
N GLU A 420 6.36 32.58 11.51
CA GLU A 420 7.82 32.64 11.33
C GLU A 420 8.36 31.21 11.08
N ARG A 421 9.44 31.13 10.28
CA ARG A 421 10.11 29.86 9.95
C ARG A 421 10.71 29.21 11.19
N SER A 422 10.42 27.92 11.39
CA SER A 422 11.00 27.05 12.40
C SER A 422 12.53 27.03 12.33
N THR A 423 13.18 27.27 13.46
CA THR A 423 14.56 26.85 13.70
C THR A 423 14.59 25.32 13.84
N ARG A 424 15.59 24.66 13.26
CA ARG A 424 15.79 23.20 13.34
C ARG A 424 15.53 22.67 14.74
N GLY A 425 14.52 21.78 14.89
CA GLY A 425 14.36 20.93 16.06
C GLY A 425 13.00 20.96 16.77
N SER A 426 12.27 22.07 16.84
CA SER A 426 11.00 22.13 17.60
C SER A 426 9.79 22.33 16.71
N LEU A 427 8.73 21.54 16.93
CA LEU A 427 7.45 21.68 16.25
C LEU A 427 6.75 22.96 16.73
N GLN A 428 6.30 23.77 15.79
CA GLN A 428 5.57 25.00 16.07
C GLN A 428 4.08 24.71 16.28
N TYR A 429 3.42 25.53 17.10
CA TYR A 429 1.98 25.46 17.26
C TYR A 429 1.26 25.84 15.95
N LEU A 430 0.30 25.01 15.52
CA LEU A 430 -0.50 25.23 14.33
C LEU A 430 -1.76 26.04 14.71
N GLN A 431 -1.73 27.34 14.49
CA GLN A 431 -2.78 28.24 14.93
C GLN A 431 -4.12 27.93 14.26
N TYR A 432 -4.13 27.76 12.93
CA TYR A 432 -5.36 27.49 12.17
C TYR A 432 -5.97 26.13 12.48
N SER A 433 -5.20 25.15 12.97
CA SER A 433 -5.74 23.82 13.31
C SER A 433 -6.75 23.85 14.47
N SER A 434 -6.63 24.80 15.41
CA SER A 434 -7.63 25.00 16.47
C SER A 434 -8.94 25.54 15.91
N GLU A 435 -8.85 26.52 15.02
CA GLU A 435 -10.02 27.13 14.36
C GLU A 435 -10.70 26.16 13.42
N GLU A 436 -9.91 25.36 12.69
CA GLU A 436 -10.38 24.31 11.79
C GLU A 436 -11.29 23.31 12.51
N VAL A 437 -10.82 22.73 13.62
CA VAL A 437 -11.63 21.74 14.36
C VAL A 437 -12.85 22.35 15.04
N ALA A 438 -12.75 23.62 15.49
CA ALA A 438 -13.89 24.32 16.08
C ALA A 438 -14.98 24.61 15.02
N ASN A 439 -14.59 25.02 13.82
CA ASN A 439 -15.50 25.26 12.71
C ASN A 439 -16.14 23.95 12.21
N ILE A 440 -15.32 22.90 12.01
CA ILE A 440 -15.80 21.58 11.62
C ILE A 440 -16.84 21.08 12.64
N ARG A 441 -16.58 21.18 13.95
CA ARG A 441 -17.55 20.82 14.98
C ARG A 441 -18.87 21.55 14.78
N ASN A 442 -18.84 22.88 14.57
CA ASN A 442 -20.05 23.67 14.37
C ASN A 442 -20.85 23.25 13.13
N ILE A 443 -20.18 22.81 12.06
CA ILE A 443 -20.83 22.28 10.86
C ILE A 443 -21.47 20.93 11.15
N ILE A 444 -20.75 20.02 11.78
CA ILE A 444 -21.17 18.62 12.04
C ILE A 444 -22.34 18.57 13.05
N GLU A 445 -22.26 19.37 14.13
CA GLU A 445 -23.29 19.36 15.19
C GLU A 445 -24.65 19.89 14.70
N LYS A 446 -24.68 20.73 13.65
CA LYS A 446 -25.94 21.12 12.98
C LYS A 446 -26.68 19.97 12.30
N LYS A 447 -26.02 18.80 12.15
CA LYS A 447 -26.54 17.58 11.55
C LYS A 447 -26.74 16.45 12.56
N ASP A 448 -26.86 16.80 13.86
CA ASP A 448 -27.05 15.84 14.96
C ASP A 448 -25.91 14.80 15.10
N ILE A 449 -24.72 15.13 14.62
CA ILE A 449 -23.52 14.30 14.80
C ILE A 449 -22.74 14.84 16.02
N LYS A 450 -22.49 13.97 16.98
CA LYS A 450 -21.71 14.34 18.18
C LYS A 450 -20.24 14.46 17.85
N ALA A 451 -19.67 15.65 18.04
CA ALA A 451 -18.26 15.93 17.79
C ALA A 451 -17.48 16.10 19.10
N LYS A 452 -16.41 15.28 19.28
CA LYS A 452 -15.46 15.41 20.40
C LYS A 452 -14.19 16.09 19.86
N ILE A 453 -13.82 17.25 20.44
CA ILE A 453 -12.53 17.89 20.15
C ILE A 453 -11.49 17.48 21.19
N LEU A 454 -10.32 17.08 20.71
CA LEU A 454 -9.11 16.84 21.47
C LEU A 454 -8.07 17.88 21.07
N SER A 455 -7.72 18.80 21.96
CA SER A 455 -6.85 19.95 21.75
C SER A 455 -5.87 20.14 22.91
N GLY A 456 -4.84 20.98 22.70
CA GLY A 456 -3.81 21.27 23.68
C GLY A 456 -3.11 19.99 24.16
N HIS A 457 -3.01 19.85 25.47
CA HIS A 457 -2.40 18.69 26.13
C HIS A 457 -3.32 17.45 26.16
N ARG A 458 -4.59 17.57 25.77
CA ARG A 458 -5.53 16.42 25.72
C ARG A 458 -5.44 15.60 24.44
N ALA A 459 -4.82 16.13 23.40
CA ALA A 459 -4.59 15.44 22.13
C ALA A 459 -3.40 14.50 22.24
N THR A 460 -3.43 13.57 23.18
CA THR A 460 -2.33 12.64 23.48
C THR A 460 -2.40 11.39 22.60
N GLU A 461 -1.28 10.70 22.50
CA GLU A 461 -1.19 9.38 21.89
C GLU A 461 -2.14 8.38 22.55
N SER A 462 -2.21 8.35 23.91
CA SER A 462 -3.19 7.52 24.62
C SER A 462 -4.63 7.83 24.22
N SER A 463 -4.98 9.12 24.00
CA SER A 463 -6.32 9.48 23.55
C SER A 463 -6.64 8.96 22.16
N PHE A 464 -5.61 8.72 21.34
CA PHE A 464 -5.74 8.12 20.02
C PHE A 464 -5.83 6.59 20.10
N THR A 465 -4.97 5.96 20.87
CA THR A 465 -4.98 4.49 21.05
C THR A 465 -6.25 3.99 21.74
N GLU A 466 -6.92 4.82 22.56
CA GLU A 466 -8.26 4.53 23.10
C GLU A 466 -9.34 4.35 22.01
N LEU A 467 -9.10 4.80 20.77
CA LEU A 467 -10.02 4.61 19.64
C LEU A 467 -10.00 3.17 19.10
N ASP A 468 -9.06 2.34 19.50
CA ASP A 468 -8.94 0.96 19.05
C ASP A 468 -10.23 0.17 19.32
N GLY A 469 -10.87 -0.32 18.25
CA GLY A 469 -12.16 -1.01 18.30
C GLY A 469 -13.38 -0.13 18.67
N LYS A 470 -13.17 1.17 18.94
CA LYS A 470 -14.21 2.14 19.38
C LYS A 470 -14.18 3.44 18.55
N ALA A 471 -13.54 3.40 17.39
CA ALA A 471 -13.33 4.57 16.56
C ALA A 471 -14.65 5.25 16.14
N PRO A 472 -14.66 6.58 16.00
CA PRO A 472 -15.81 7.34 15.48
C PRO A 472 -16.02 7.07 13.98
N THR A 473 -17.13 7.51 13.43
CA THR A 473 -17.38 7.45 11.99
C THR A 473 -16.52 8.44 11.21
N ILE A 474 -16.26 9.63 11.79
CA ILE A 474 -15.40 10.66 11.22
C ILE A 474 -14.24 10.89 12.19
N LEU A 475 -13.02 10.73 11.66
CA LEU A 475 -11.78 11.00 12.37
C LEU A 475 -11.02 12.08 11.62
N HIS A 476 -10.87 13.26 12.23
CA HIS A 476 -10.15 14.38 11.65
C HIS A 476 -8.94 14.72 12.52
N ILE A 477 -7.77 14.84 11.89
CA ILE A 477 -6.50 15.05 12.60
C ILE A 477 -5.74 16.19 11.93
N ALA A 478 -5.75 17.36 12.58
CA ALA A 478 -5.01 18.55 12.16
C ALA A 478 -3.76 18.71 13.02
N THR A 479 -2.60 18.26 12.49
CA THR A 479 -1.32 18.21 13.21
C THR A 479 -0.12 18.25 12.27
N HIS A 480 1.10 18.18 12.81
CA HIS A 480 2.29 17.90 12.02
C HIS A 480 2.42 16.40 11.73
N GLY A 481 2.89 16.07 10.51
CA GLY A 481 3.34 14.74 10.14
C GLY A 481 4.84 14.70 9.92
N PHE A 482 5.41 13.49 9.88
CA PHE A 482 6.80 13.26 9.48
C PHE A 482 6.91 12.06 8.55
N PHE A 483 7.88 12.13 7.66
CA PHE A 483 8.34 11.03 6.82
C PHE A 483 9.86 11.15 6.65
N ILE A 484 10.60 10.11 7.00
CA ILE A 484 12.06 10.06 6.92
C ILE A 484 12.46 9.06 5.84
N SER A 485 12.96 9.57 4.75
CA SER A 485 13.34 8.79 3.56
C SER A 485 14.61 7.95 3.77
N ASP A 486 14.88 6.99 2.87
CA ASP A 486 16.11 6.18 2.90
C ASP A 486 17.38 7.03 2.64
N ASN A 487 17.22 8.22 2.04
CA ASN A 487 18.32 9.13 1.72
C ASN A 487 18.68 10.08 2.90
N GLU A 488 17.88 10.10 3.95
CA GLU A 488 18.15 10.90 5.13
C GLU A 488 19.01 10.09 6.12
N ASP A 489 20.00 10.77 6.70
CA ASP A 489 20.83 10.16 7.73
C ASP A 489 20.03 10.05 9.04
N LEU A 490 19.58 8.84 9.35
CA LEU A 490 18.83 8.53 10.57
C LEU A 490 19.62 8.86 11.85
N GLU A 491 20.98 8.89 11.78
CA GLU A 491 21.84 9.24 12.90
C GLU A 491 21.71 10.71 13.31
N THR A 492 21.25 11.57 12.39
CA THR A 492 21.03 12.99 12.68
C THR A 492 19.77 13.26 13.50
N HIS A 493 18.88 12.28 13.61
CA HIS A 493 17.66 12.39 14.39
C HIS A 493 17.81 11.67 15.74
N SER A 494 17.87 12.43 16.81
CA SER A 494 18.03 11.91 18.18
C SER A 494 16.92 10.93 18.61
N PHE A 495 15.75 10.97 17.96
CA PHE A 495 14.67 10.03 18.14
C PHE A 495 15.05 8.58 17.76
N PHE A 496 15.90 8.38 16.75
CA PHE A 496 16.25 7.07 16.24
C PHE A 496 17.46 6.44 16.95
N ASN A 497 17.34 6.20 18.23
CA ASN A 497 18.41 5.55 19.01
C ASN A 497 18.69 4.09 18.65
N ASN A 498 17.86 3.45 17.81
CA ASN A 498 18.00 2.06 17.38
C ASN A 498 17.87 1.94 15.85
N LEU A 499 18.93 2.35 15.14
CA LEU A 499 19.00 2.42 13.68
C LEU A 499 18.57 1.13 12.95
N GLU A 500 19.03 -0.04 13.43
CA GLU A 500 18.70 -1.33 12.80
C GLU A 500 17.18 -1.56 12.74
N LEU A 501 16.46 -1.17 13.78
CA LEU A 501 15.02 -1.33 13.87
C LEU A 501 14.25 -0.48 12.85
N TYR A 502 14.67 0.78 12.70
CA TYR A 502 14.03 1.72 11.78
C TYR A 502 14.39 1.45 10.31
N GLN A 503 15.50 0.77 10.05
CA GLN A 503 15.85 0.27 8.72
C GLN A 503 14.95 -0.90 8.31
N ASP A 504 14.65 -1.81 9.23
CA ASP A 504 13.86 -3.01 8.97
C ASP A 504 12.36 -2.73 8.88
N ASN A 505 11.84 -1.77 9.67
CA ASN A 505 10.41 -1.44 9.66
C ASN A 505 10.15 0.02 9.25
N LYS A 506 9.85 0.20 7.97
CA LYS A 506 9.59 1.50 7.35
C LYS A 506 8.41 2.27 7.95
N LEU A 507 7.43 1.57 8.53
CA LEU A 507 6.27 2.19 9.17
C LEU A 507 6.61 2.94 10.47
N LEU A 508 7.78 2.67 11.07
CA LEU A 508 8.28 3.43 12.21
C LEU A 508 8.86 4.80 11.80
N ARG A 509 9.12 5.02 10.50
CA ARG A 509 9.76 6.21 9.94
C ARG A 509 8.77 7.24 9.39
N THR A 510 7.48 7.02 9.64
CA THR A 510 6.41 7.94 9.28
C THR A 510 5.36 7.95 10.38
N GLY A 511 4.75 9.09 10.62
CA GLY A 511 3.76 9.24 11.68
C GLY A 511 3.23 10.65 11.85
N LEU A 512 2.50 10.83 12.95
CA LEU A 512 1.84 12.07 13.35
C LEU A 512 2.36 12.52 14.72
N PHE A 513 2.48 13.82 14.90
CA PHE A 513 2.86 14.40 16.18
C PHE A 513 1.62 14.75 17.01
N LEU A 514 1.63 14.31 18.26
CA LEU A 514 0.58 14.60 19.24
C LEU A 514 1.14 15.38 20.43
N ALA A 515 0.35 15.57 21.46
CA ALA A 515 0.73 16.40 22.60
C ALA A 515 2.04 15.92 23.27
N ASN A 516 2.92 16.85 23.58
CA ASN A 516 4.25 16.68 24.21
C ASN A 516 5.33 16.02 23.32
N SER A 517 5.10 15.85 22.03
CA SER A 517 6.02 15.19 21.11
C SER A 517 7.40 15.87 20.99
N ASN A 518 7.54 17.18 21.25
CA ASN A 518 8.82 17.86 21.19
C ASN A 518 9.86 17.28 22.15
N GLU A 519 9.46 16.76 23.30
CA GLU A 519 10.40 16.16 24.27
C GLU A 519 11.06 14.91 23.72
N THR A 520 10.25 14.05 23.09
CA THR A 520 10.76 12.81 22.47
C THR A 520 11.48 13.10 21.16
N TRP A 521 10.92 13.97 20.32
CA TRP A 521 11.50 14.32 19.02
C TRP A 521 12.88 14.94 19.13
N ASN A 522 13.10 15.78 20.14
CA ASN A 522 14.40 16.41 20.43
C ASN A 522 15.35 15.49 21.23
N GLY A 523 14.96 14.25 21.55
CA GLY A 523 15.78 13.27 22.26
C GLY A 523 15.89 13.49 23.76
N ASN A 524 15.07 14.36 24.34
CA ASN A 524 15.01 14.58 25.80
C ASN A 524 14.37 13.40 26.53
N LEU A 525 13.43 12.72 25.86
CA LEU A 525 12.80 11.48 26.34
C LEU A 525 13.02 10.36 25.32
N PRO A 526 13.18 9.11 25.77
CA PRO A 526 13.25 7.97 24.85
C PRO A 526 11.89 7.71 24.23
N PRO A 527 11.83 7.24 22.96
CA PRO A 527 10.60 6.75 22.37
C PRO A 527 10.05 5.54 23.16
N THR A 528 8.74 5.48 23.29
CA THR A 528 8.04 4.39 23.99
C THR A 528 6.84 3.95 23.16
N SER A 529 6.22 2.82 23.50
CA SER A 529 5.01 2.34 22.85
C SER A 529 3.72 3.08 23.28
N SER A 530 3.85 4.12 24.10
CA SER A 530 2.69 4.88 24.58
C SER A 530 3.10 6.22 25.19
N ASN A 531 2.37 7.27 24.84
CA ASN A 531 2.47 8.62 25.40
C ASN A 531 3.83 9.33 25.25
N ASP A 532 4.60 8.99 24.24
CA ASP A 532 5.77 9.77 23.87
C ASP A 532 5.42 10.97 22.95
N GLY A 533 4.16 11.04 22.53
CA GLY A 533 3.60 12.07 21.68
C GLY A 533 3.84 11.85 20.18
N ILE A 534 4.44 10.73 19.78
CA ILE A 534 4.72 10.38 18.38
C ILE A 534 3.92 9.14 18.01
N LEU A 535 2.89 9.34 17.22
CA LEU A 535 2.03 8.25 16.73
C LEU A 535 2.55 7.76 15.38
N THR A 536 3.26 6.64 15.37
CA THR A 536 3.86 6.07 14.16
C THR A 536 2.82 5.36 13.28
N ALA A 537 3.10 5.24 11.99
CA ALA A 537 2.26 4.44 11.08
C ALA A 537 2.20 2.96 11.51
N TYR A 538 3.27 2.44 12.13
CA TYR A 538 3.29 1.10 12.69
C TYR A 538 2.21 0.93 13.76
N GLU A 539 2.09 1.84 14.71
CA GLU A 539 1.07 1.80 15.78
C GLU A 539 -0.34 1.90 15.21
N ILE A 540 -0.56 2.85 14.30
CA ILE A 540 -1.86 3.00 13.62
C ILE A 540 -2.25 1.70 12.90
N SER A 541 -1.32 1.04 12.20
CA SER A 541 -1.60 -0.18 11.42
C SER A 541 -2.10 -1.35 12.27
N LYS A 542 -1.83 -1.35 13.58
CA LYS A 542 -2.26 -2.39 14.53
C LYS A 542 -3.65 -2.16 15.13
N MET A 543 -4.21 -0.96 14.95
CA MET A 543 -5.50 -0.59 15.52
C MET A 543 -6.68 -1.14 14.71
N ASP A 544 -7.83 -1.24 15.35
CA ASP A 544 -9.13 -1.43 14.67
C ASP A 544 -9.83 -0.08 14.50
N LEU A 545 -9.66 0.52 13.34
CA LEU A 545 -10.35 1.73 12.90
C LEU A 545 -11.45 1.43 11.87
N SER A 546 -11.93 0.18 11.79
CA SER A 546 -12.90 -0.28 10.78
C SER A 546 -14.25 0.44 10.84
N ASN A 547 -14.54 1.15 11.92
CA ASN A 547 -15.74 2.00 12.07
C ASN A 547 -15.55 3.40 11.43
N VAL A 548 -14.32 3.80 11.12
CA VAL A 548 -14.03 5.10 10.49
C VAL A 548 -14.43 5.05 9.02
N SER A 549 -15.49 5.75 8.66
CA SER A 549 -15.92 5.91 7.26
C SER A 549 -15.09 6.96 6.53
N LEU A 550 -14.64 8.00 7.24
CA LEU A 550 -13.82 9.09 6.72
C LEU A 550 -12.72 9.45 7.73
N ALA A 551 -11.46 9.25 7.34
CA ALA A 551 -10.29 9.78 8.01
C ALA A 551 -9.75 10.98 7.24
N VAL A 552 -9.64 12.14 7.89
CA VAL A 552 -9.06 13.36 7.31
C VAL A 552 -7.73 13.63 8.02
N LEU A 553 -6.65 13.60 7.26
CA LEU A 553 -5.31 13.91 7.74
C LEU A 553 -4.89 15.29 7.23
N SER A 554 -5.29 16.32 7.98
CA SER A 554 -4.91 17.72 7.77
C SER A 554 -3.50 17.93 8.35
N ALA A 555 -2.52 17.24 7.76
CA ALA A 555 -1.13 17.23 8.21
C ALA A 555 -0.20 17.18 6.99
N CYS A 556 1.00 17.77 7.12
CA CYS A 556 1.94 17.84 6.02
C CYS A 556 2.45 16.47 5.60
N GLU A 557 2.56 16.22 4.28
CA GLU A 557 3.22 15.05 3.72
C GLU A 557 2.60 13.69 4.13
N THR A 558 1.31 13.66 4.49
CA THR A 558 0.64 12.45 4.99
C THR A 558 0.46 11.37 3.92
N ALA A 559 0.55 11.74 2.64
CA ALA A 559 0.55 10.78 1.54
C ALA A 559 1.97 10.26 1.17
N ASN A 560 3.03 10.81 1.77
CA ASN A 560 4.38 10.31 1.57
C ASN A 560 4.59 8.97 2.29
N GLY A 561 5.45 8.14 1.70
CA GLY A 561 5.82 6.83 2.25
C GLY A 561 6.89 6.17 1.41
N PHE A 562 7.31 5.00 1.83
CA PHE A 562 8.24 4.17 1.06
C PHE A 562 7.50 3.50 -0.08
N VAL A 563 7.96 3.73 -1.29
CA VAL A 563 7.35 3.14 -2.49
C VAL A 563 7.60 1.64 -2.49
N ASP A 564 6.53 0.87 -2.43
CA ASP A 564 6.52 -0.55 -2.75
C ASP A 564 5.69 -0.77 -4.01
N ASN A 565 6.26 -1.46 -4.99
CA ASN A 565 5.63 -1.63 -6.29
C ASN A 565 4.46 -2.61 -6.27
N ILE A 566 4.28 -3.35 -5.18
CA ILE A 566 3.23 -4.37 -4.99
C ILE A 566 2.17 -3.84 -4.01
N GLU A 567 2.59 -3.44 -2.81
CA GLU A 567 1.69 -3.05 -1.72
C GLU A 567 1.31 -1.55 -1.75
N GLY A 568 1.90 -0.79 -2.67
CA GLY A 568 1.75 0.66 -2.74
C GLY A 568 2.65 1.40 -1.76
N THR A 569 2.39 2.69 -1.54
CA THR A 569 3.20 3.52 -0.67
C THR A 569 3.01 3.13 0.80
N GLN A 570 4.05 2.61 1.43
CA GLN A 570 4.08 2.28 2.86
C GLN A 570 4.29 3.55 3.69
N GLY A 571 3.19 4.14 4.12
CA GLY A 571 3.14 5.37 4.89
C GLY A 571 1.86 5.43 5.73
N LEU A 572 1.42 6.64 6.08
CA LEU A 572 0.18 6.82 6.85
C LEU A 572 -1.05 6.30 6.11
N GLN A 573 -1.15 6.49 4.79
CA GLN A 573 -2.26 5.94 4.01
C GLN A 573 -2.34 4.40 4.10
N TYR A 574 -1.21 3.71 4.03
CA TYR A 574 -1.13 2.27 4.23
C TYR A 574 -1.59 1.90 5.65
N ALA A 575 -1.10 2.61 6.66
CA ALA A 575 -1.42 2.32 8.06
C ALA A 575 -2.93 2.45 8.36
N PHE A 576 -3.57 3.52 7.92
CA PHE A 576 -5.02 3.72 8.09
C PHE A 576 -5.84 2.68 7.31
N ARG A 577 -5.38 2.29 6.10
CA ARG A 577 -5.99 1.20 5.34
C ARG A 577 -5.87 -0.13 6.08
N GLN A 578 -4.68 -0.46 6.59
CA GLN A 578 -4.47 -1.66 7.40
C GLN A 578 -5.30 -1.63 8.69
N ALA A 579 -5.50 -0.46 9.28
CA ALA A 579 -6.41 -0.27 10.41
C ALA A 579 -7.90 -0.39 10.03
N GLY A 580 -8.25 -0.44 8.75
CA GLY A 580 -9.60 -0.65 8.24
C GLY A 580 -10.40 0.62 7.99
N ALA A 581 -9.78 1.80 7.95
CA ALA A 581 -10.45 3.06 7.60
C ALA A 581 -11.00 3.03 6.16
N GLY A 582 -12.24 3.51 5.96
CA GLY A 582 -12.98 3.38 4.70
C GLY A 582 -12.52 4.36 3.62
N SER A 583 -12.52 5.65 3.90
CA SER A 583 -12.06 6.69 2.98
C SER A 583 -11.09 7.62 3.67
N MET A 584 -10.16 8.19 2.91
CA MET A 584 -9.15 9.10 3.45
C MET A 584 -9.04 10.36 2.61
N LEU A 585 -8.98 11.53 3.26
CA LEU A 585 -8.60 12.80 2.66
C LEU A 585 -7.21 13.18 3.19
N LEU A 586 -6.24 13.33 2.30
CA LEU A 586 -4.83 13.50 2.63
C LEU A 586 -4.21 14.66 1.83
N SER A 587 -3.03 15.11 2.27
CA SER A 587 -2.18 16.01 1.48
C SER A 587 -0.91 15.31 0.96
N LEU A 588 -0.57 15.55 -0.31
CA LEU A 588 0.62 15.04 -1.00
C LEU A 588 1.91 15.78 -0.58
N TRP A 589 1.78 17.06 -0.22
CA TRP A 589 2.87 17.92 0.21
C TRP A 589 2.39 18.93 1.23
N LYS A 590 3.32 19.70 1.78
CA LYS A 590 3.00 20.75 2.75
C LYS A 590 2.25 21.90 2.06
N ILE A 591 1.04 22.16 2.50
CA ILE A 591 0.19 23.27 2.07
C ILE A 591 0.11 24.30 3.20
N ASP A 592 -0.11 25.56 2.85
CA ASP A 592 -0.31 26.63 3.82
C ASP A 592 -1.51 26.36 4.74
N ASP A 593 -1.36 26.59 6.04
CA ASP A 593 -2.40 26.27 7.04
C ASP A 593 -3.70 27.04 6.79
N ALA A 594 -3.62 28.31 6.34
CA ALA A 594 -4.81 29.11 6.06
C ALA A 594 -5.56 28.60 4.83
N VAL A 595 -4.84 28.14 3.81
CA VAL A 595 -5.43 27.50 2.62
C VAL A 595 -6.06 26.15 2.99
N THR A 596 -5.38 25.39 3.83
CA THR A 596 -5.91 24.11 4.33
C THR A 596 -7.21 24.32 5.11
N TYR A 597 -7.26 25.32 6.00
CA TYR A 597 -8.48 25.70 6.72
C TYR A 597 -9.65 26.02 5.75
N GLN A 598 -9.40 26.82 4.70
CA GLN A 598 -10.43 27.17 3.71
C GLN A 598 -10.91 25.95 2.93
N PHE A 599 -9.99 25.05 2.56
CA PHE A 599 -10.32 23.80 1.91
C PHE A 599 -11.23 22.92 2.80
N MET A 600 -10.87 22.76 4.07
CA MET A 600 -11.64 21.94 5.01
C MET A 600 -13.01 22.55 5.33
N ASP A 601 -13.11 23.88 5.45
CA ASP A 601 -14.40 24.57 5.61
C ASP A 601 -15.37 24.26 4.46
N GLU A 602 -14.91 24.41 3.21
CA GLU A 602 -15.72 24.11 2.03
C GLU A 602 -16.04 22.62 1.92
N PHE A 603 -15.04 21.76 2.16
CA PHE A 603 -15.22 20.30 2.12
C PHE A 603 -16.32 19.84 3.08
N TYR A 604 -16.22 20.19 4.36
CA TYR A 604 -17.21 19.76 5.34
C TYR A 604 -18.58 20.43 5.12
N SER A 605 -18.61 21.70 4.75
CA SER A 605 -19.86 22.41 4.45
C SER A 605 -20.61 21.72 3.30
N THR A 606 -19.91 21.39 2.21
CA THR A 606 -20.51 20.72 1.06
C THR A 606 -20.84 19.25 1.36
N LEU A 607 -19.98 18.53 2.09
CA LEU A 607 -20.22 17.14 2.50
C LEU A 607 -21.55 17.00 3.24
N PHE A 608 -21.79 17.86 4.22
CA PHE A 608 -23.01 17.81 5.01
C PHE A 608 -24.23 18.48 4.36
N ALA A 609 -24.02 19.30 3.33
CA ALA A 609 -25.11 19.82 2.52
C ALA A 609 -25.62 18.80 1.48
N GLN A 610 -24.71 18.08 0.84
CA GLN A 610 -25.02 17.21 -0.30
C GLN A 610 -24.93 15.70 0.01
N ASN A 611 -24.34 15.31 1.12
CA ASN A 611 -24.06 13.92 1.52
C ASN A 611 -23.29 13.13 0.43
N ASP A 612 -22.32 13.80 -0.20
CA ASP A 612 -21.51 13.26 -1.28
C ASP A 612 -20.05 13.70 -1.11
N MET A 613 -19.20 12.75 -0.74
CA MET A 613 -17.79 12.98 -0.42
C MET A 613 -16.99 13.49 -1.63
N LEU A 614 -17.27 12.92 -2.82
CA LEU A 614 -16.56 13.31 -4.03
C LEU A 614 -16.93 14.74 -4.46
N LYS A 615 -18.21 15.08 -4.42
CA LYS A 615 -18.64 16.44 -4.71
C LYS A 615 -18.10 17.46 -3.72
N ALA A 616 -18.02 17.10 -2.44
CA ALA A 616 -17.42 17.92 -1.41
C ALA A 616 -15.92 18.18 -1.71
N TYR A 617 -15.18 17.16 -2.07
CA TYR A 617 -13.79 17.25 -2.46
C TYR A 617 -13.61 18.13 -3.72
N GLN A 618 -14.40 17.90 -4.76
CA GLN A 618 -14.35 18.68 -6.00
C GLN A 618 -14.73 20.15 -5.79
N SER A 619 -15.73 20.42 -4.93
CA SER A 619 -16.12 21.80 -4.56
C SER A 619 -14.97 22.50 -3.85
N ALA A 620 -14.34 21.84 -2.89
CA ALA A 620 -13.19 22.38 -2.16
C ALA A 620 -11.99 22.65 -3.08
N LEU A 621 -11.63 21.69 -3.95
CA LEU A 621 -10.58 21.88 -4.96
C LEU A 621 -10.86 23.10 -5.83
N LYS A 622 -12.08 23.24 -6.35
CA LYS A 622 -12.47 24.32 -7.23
C LYS A 622 -12.42 25.67 -6.52
N LYS A 623 -12.92 25.76 -5.29
CA LYS A 623 -12.87 26.98 -4.48
C LYS A 623 -11.43 27.46 -4.28
N ILE A 624 -10.53 26.55 -3.89
CA ILE A 624 -9.12 26.93 -3.69
C ILE A 624 -8.45 27.27 -5.03
N MET A 625 -8.73 26.54 -6.11
CA MET A 625 -8.19 26.84 -7.44
C MET A 625 -8.63 28.22 -7.96
N ASP A 626 -9.87 28.64 -7.69
CA ASP A 626 -10.40 29.94 -8.10
C ASP A 626 -9.75 31.09 -7.30
N GLU A 627 -9.37 30.86 -6.04
CA GLU A 627 -8.75 31.84 -5.15
C GLU A 627 -7.22 31.86 -5.26
N TYR A 628 -6.60 30.68 -5.46
CA TYR A 628 -5.15 30.45 -5.58
C TYR A 628 -4.89 29.61 -6.84
N PRO A 629 -4.65 30.25 -8.01
CA PRO A 629 -4.52 29.53 -9.28
C PRO A 629 -3.34 28.55 -9.38
N GLU A 630 -2.28 28.76 -8.57
CA GLU A 630 -1.10 27.91 -8.57
C GLU A 630 -1.41 26.50 -8.05
N PRO A 631 -1.09 25.46 -8.81
CA PRO A 631 -1.35 24.06 -8.42
C PRO A 631 -0.82 23.65 -7.05
N TYR A 632 0.25 24.27 -6.60
CA TYR A 632 0.82 24.04 -5.27
C TYR A 632 -0.22 24.14 -4.14
N TYR A 633 -1.19 25.05 -4.22
CA TYR A 633 -2.16 25.31 -3.15
C TYR A 633 -3.32 24.30 -3.13
N TRP A 634 -3.72 23.75 -4.27
CA TRP A 634 -4.94 22.93 -4.37
C TRP A 634 -4.70 21.51 -4.88
N ALA A 635 -3.72 21.29 -5.76
CA ALA A 635 -3.47 19.97 -6.32
C ALA A 635 -2.87 18.96 -5.31
N GLY A 636 -2.48 19.44 -4.13
CA GLY A 636 -1.94 18.60 -3.07
C GLY A 636 -2.98 17.76 -2.34
N PHE A 637 -4.26 18.11 -2.36
CA PHE A 637 -5.29 17.32 -1.68
C PHE A 637 -5.74 16.15 -2.54
N ILE A 638 -5.89 14.97 -1.93
CA ILE A 638 -6.41 13.76 -2.57
C ILE A 638 -7.44 13.06 -1.68
N LEU A 639 -8.50 12.56 -2.29
CA LEU A 639 -9.52 11.73 -1.65
C LEU A 639 -9.36 10.28 -2.14
N ILE A 640 -9.17 9.33 -1.21
CA ILE A 640 -8.94 7.90 -1.49
C ILE A 640 -10.08 7.08 -0.89
N TYR A 641 -10.62 6.14 -1.66
CA TYR A 641 -11.58 5.11 -1.24
C TYR A 641 -10.84 3.79 -1.01
N ASN A 642 -10.87 3.25 0.23
CA ASN A 642 -10.16 2.01 0.61
C ASN A 642 -11.09 0.81 0.73
#